data_08148e4aee5761889fdb0727979c03a2
#
_entry.id   08148e4aee5761889fdb0727979c03a2
#
_cell.length_a   1.000
_cell.length_b   1.000
_cell.length_c   1.000
_cell.angle_alpha   90.00
_cell.angle_beta   90.00
_cell.angle_gamma   90.00
#
_symmetry.space_group_name_H-M   'P 1'
#
loop_
_entity.id
_entity.type
_entity.pdbx_description
1 polymer ?
#
loop_
_entity_poly.entity_id
_entity_poly.type
_entity_poly.pdbx_seq_one_letter_code
_entity_poly.pdbx_strand_id
1 'polypeptide(L)'
;MNNFFYSKLAVQNLKNNCKTYVPYILTCIFTTAMFFVVGTIANIKWADSDALHSLLTFALATVGIFSAIFLFYTNSFLIKQRKKEFGLYNILGMEKRHIAKILFIETAYTYIFGTAAGIAIGALFSKLTFLLLLKILKFGGNIDFRFYQSTVDITALVFGAIALLNLAHNLLCISLSNPVELLKGGNKGEKEPKAKVLTAVLGAVCLASGYTIALVVKSPITAMGAFFAAVLLVIVGTFMLFSSGSIWILKALRKNKKYYYKAKHFTSVSSMIYRMKQNAAGLASICILSTAVLVTVSTTVSLYAGTEDIMRTRYPRNIYIDVQNATTENCKDYADVMTTQAQKYGIESKNELYYRYLSFSSYANDSGYTATVTPDYNDGLGVDIVTLIPVSEYNRITGKNETLQSDEVLSCTPRGKAFSGTVKFGDDAYKIKHTVDVFPTIDSYSAFTSNYSYYIVSDEKAAMSIYNSMGYKSEGADASHTDMSFAYGFDTDAPKDVQKGYMKDISLLFCDISETSAVDLNCAKISRDSMMSLYGGLFFIGITLGLLFLVATVLIIYYKQISEGYDDKQRYVIMQNVGMSKKEVKKSIHSQVLTVFFLPLVTAVIHICFGFKVITKLLKLLNLSNVTLFFWCTVATISVFAIIYVLVYAVTARTYYRIVEDKNQ
;
A
#
# COMPACT_ATOMS: atom_id res chain seq x y z
N MET A 1 32.04 -38.61 -19.41
CA MET A 1 30.59 -38.66 -19.69
C MET A 1 30.27 -37.57 -20.69
N ASN A 2 29.52 -37.92 -21.75
CA ASN A 2 29.25 -37.00 -22.87
C ASN A 2 28.23 -35.91 -22.45
N ASN A 3 28.37 -34.66 -22.92
CA ASN A 3 27.46 -33.56 -22.56
C ASN A 3 26.00 -33.86 -22.90
N PHE A 4 25.74 -34.69 -23.89
CA PHE A 4 24.41 -35.17 -24.28
C PHE A 4 23.73 -36.00 -23.17
N PHE A 5 24.52 -36.73 -22.38
CA PHE A 5 24.00 -37.52 -21.23
C PHE A 5 23.41 -36.62 -20.14
N TYR A 6 24.10 -35.52 -19.79
CA TYR A 6 23.60 -34.60 -18.75
C TYR A 6 22.33 -33.90 -19.20
N SER A 7 22.23 -33.49 -20.47
CA SER A 7 21.02 -32.87 -21.04
C SER A 7 19.83 -33.86 -21.03
N LYS A 8 20.03 -35.12 -21.45
CA LYS A 8 19.01 -36.17 -21.40
C LYS A 8 18.54 -36.43 -19.95
N LEU A 9 19.45 -36.47 -19.01
CA LEU A 9 19.14 -36.70 -17.61
C LEU A 9 18.40 -35.48 -17.00
N ALA A 10 18.78 -34.27 -17.35
CA ALA A 10 18.07 -33.05 -16.93
C ALA A 10 16.61 -33.01 -17.42
N VAL A 11 16.37 -33.35 -18.70
CA VAL A 11 15.01 -33.44 -19.25
C VAL A 11 14.20 -34.54 -18.58
N GLN A 12 14.82 -35.70 -18.31
CA GLN A 12 14.17 -36.79 -17.59
C GLN A 12 13.79 -36.41 -16.17
N ASN A 13 14.67 -35.69 -15.47
CA ASN A 13 14.39 -35.16 -14.13
C ASN A 13 13.24 -34.16 -14.11
N LEU A 14 13.17 -33.23 -15.09
CA LEU A 14 12.08 -32.30 -15.24
C LEU A 14 10.75 -33.04 -15.44
N LYS A 15 10.76 -34.12 -16.27
CA LYS A 15 9.58 -34.94 -16.54
C LYS A 15 9.15 -35.78 -15.32
N ASN A 16 10.08 -36.41 -14.65
CA ASN A 16 9.80 -37.24 -13.47
C ASN A 16 9.28 -36.39 -12.29
N ASN A 17 9.79 -35.16 -12.14
CA ASN A 17 9.43 -34.26 -11.08
C ASN A 17 8.40 -33.19 -11.54
N CYS A 18 7.60 -33.48 -12.55
CA CYS A 18 6.66 -32.50 -13.13
C CYS A 18 5.68 -31.92 -12.09
N LYS A 19 5.27 -32.68 -11.07
CA LYS A 19 4.38 -32.21 -9.99
C LYS A 19 4.95 -31.03 -9.21
N THR A 20 6.27 -30.86 -9.17
CA THR A 20 6.97 -29.75 -8.49
C THR A 20 7.52 -28.71 -9.46
N TYR A 21 7.97 -29.14 -10.65
CA TYR A 21 8.51 -28.21 -11.66
C TYR A 21 7.43 -27.41 -12.40
N VAL A 22 6.27 -28.01 -12.71
CA VAL A 22 5.20 -27.29 -13.44
C VAL A 22 4.74 -26.04 -12.69
N PRO A 23 4.42 -26.09 -11.38
CA PRO A 23 4.09 -24.87 -10.64
C PRO A 23 5.25 -23.86 -10.59
N TYR A 24 6.51 -24.31 -10.51
CA TYR A 24 7.67 -23.42 -10.57
C TYR A 24 7.79 -22.70 -11.91
N ILE A 25 7.64 -23.44 -13.03
CA ILE A 25 7.66 -22.88 -14.38
C ILE A 25 6.48 -21.90 -14.57
N LEU A 26 5.29 -22.24 -14.10
CA LEU A 26 4.14 -21.34 -14.13
C LEU A 26 4.41 -20.05 -13.33
N THR A 27 5.11 -20.16 -12.20
CA THR A 27 5.55 -18.99 -11.44
C THR A 27 6.51 -18.11 -12.25
N CYS A 28 7.51 -18.73 -12.92
CA CYS A 28 8.44 -18.01 -13.78
C CYS A 28 7.71 -17.30 -14.92
N ILE A 29 6.80 -18.00 -15.60
CA ILE A 29 5.99 -17.43 -16.69
C ILE A 29 5.16 -16.25 -16.19
N PHE A 30 4.44 -16.43 -15.08
CA PHE A 30 3.57 -15.39 -14.54
C PHE A 30 4.35 -14.14 -14.10
N THR A 31 5.42 -14.31 -13.31
CA THR A 31 6.23 -13.17 -12.83
C THR A 31 6.92 -12.45 -13.97
N THR A 32 7.43 -13.20 -14.98
CA THR A 32 8.02 -12.61 -16.19
C THR A 32 6.97 -11.85 -17.00
N ALA A 33 5.78 -12.42 -17.19
CA ALA A 33 4.70 -11.75 -17.91
C ALA A 33 4.27 -10.46 -17.22
N MET A 34 4.10 -10.48 -15.89
CA MET A 34 3.77 -9.28 -15.11
C MET A 34 4.84 -8.20 -15.22
N PHE A 35 6.11 -8.57 -15.10
CA PHE A 35 7.22 -7.64 -15.24
C PHE A 35 7.27 -7.04 -16.66
N PHE A 36 7.10 -7.87 -17.68
CA PHE A 36 7.07 -7.42 -19.08
C PHE A 36 5.89 -6.47 -19.36
N VAL A 37 4.69 -6.79 -18.86
CA VAL A 37 3.51 -5.92 -19.01
C VAL A 37 3.73 -4.56 -18.40
N VAL A 38 4.20 -4.52 -17.14
CA VAL A 38 4.49 -3.26 -16.44
C VAL A 38 5.61 -2.49 -17.14
N GLY A 39 6.68 -3.18 -17.57
CA GLY A 39 7.80 -2.58 -18.30
C GLY A 39 7.39 -1.99 -19.66
N THR A 40 6.50 -2.67 -20.40
CA THR A 40 5.97 -2.15 -21.65
C THR A 40 5.19 -0.86 -21.43
N ILE A 41 4.34 -0.83 -20.41
CA ILE A 41 3.52 0.35 -20.06
C ILE A 41 4.39 1.49 -19.53
N ALA A 42 5.40 1.20 -18.72
CA ALA A 42 6.34 2.20 -18.17
C ALA A 42 7.18 2.89 -19.26
N ASN A 43 7.52 2.17 -20.34
CA ASN A 43 8.29 2.73 -21.46
C ASN A 43 7.44 3.57 -22.44
N ILE A 44 6.13 3.59 -22.32
CA ILE A 44 5.27 4.45 -23.14
C ILE A 44 5.47 5.90 -22.70
N LYS A 45 5.59 6.82 -23.68
CA LYS A 45 5.63 8.26 -23.39
C LYS A 45 4.23 8.73 -23.01
N TRP A 46 4.01 8.96 -21.71
CA TRP A 46 2.79 9.55 -21.20
C TRP A 46 2.88 11.07 -21.39
N ALA A 47 2.17 11.59 -22.37
CA ALA A 47 2.12 13.04 -22.60
C ALA A 47 1.62 13.73 -21.32
N ASP A 48 2.34 14.75 -20.87
CA ASP A 48 2.02 15.64 -19.77
C ASP A 48 1.96 15.00 -18.34
N SER A 49 2.56 13.81 -18.11
CA SER A 49 2.54 13.18 -16.78
C SER A 49 3.85 12.49 -16.39
N ASP A 50 4.84 13.29 -16.01
CA ASP A 50 6.12 12.78 -15.44
C ASP A 50 5.88 11.98 -14.14
N ALA A 51 4.84 12.35 -13.39
CA ALA A 51 4.46 11.64 -12.17
C ALA A 51 4.02 10.19 -12.46
N LEU A 52 3.20 9.97 -13.50
CA LEU A 52 2.77 8.63 -13.89
C LEU A 52 3.94 7.78 -14.38
N HIS A 53 4.85 8.36 -15.17
CA HIS A 53 6.06 7.67 -15.63
C HIS A 53 6.94 7.23 -14.45
N SER A 54 7.17 8.12 -13.49
CA SER A 54 7.94 7.83 -12.27
C SER A 54 7.29 6.73 -11.44
N LEU A 55 5.96 6.76 -11.27
CA LEU A 55 5.19 5.74 -10.57
C LEU A 55 5.30 4.37 -11.25
N LEU A 56 5.16 4.30 -12.57
CA LEU A 56 5.24 3.05 -13.32
C LEU A 56 6.67 2.47 -13.30
N THR A 57 7.69 3.32 -13.33
CA THR A 57 9.09 2.90 -13.20
C THR A 57 9.37 2.33 -11.80
N PHE A 58 8.85 2.98 -10.75
CA PHE A 58 8.91 2.46 -9.38
C PHE A 58 8.16 1.12 -9.25
N ALA A 59 7.00 0.99 -9.90
CA ALA A 59 6.25 -0.26 -9.93
C ALA A 59 7.05 -1.38 -10.60
N LEU A 60 7.72 -1.10 -11.73
CA LEU A 60 8.57 -2.06 -12.43
C LEU A 60 9.68 -2.59 -11.53
N ALA A 61 10.40 -1.69 -10.85
CA ALA A 61 11.44 -2.06 -9.89
C ALA A 61 10.87 -2.94 -8.75
N THR A 62 9.71 -2.55 -8.21
CA THR A 62 9.03 -3.28 -7.14
C THR A 62 8.61 -4.68 -7.59
N VAL A 63 7.99 -4.82 -8.77
CA VAL A 63 7.63 -6.13 -9.35
C VAL A 63 8.87 -6.98 -9.57
N GLY A 64 9.99 -6.41 -10.01
CA GLY A 64 11.28 -7.11 -10.19
C GLY A 64 11.82 -7.68 -8.87
N ILE A 65 11.85 -6.86 -7.82
CA ILE A 65 12.31 -7.26 -6.48
C ILE A 65 11.42 -8.39 -5.92
N PHE A 66 10.10 -8.24 -5.96
CA PHE A 66 9.18 -9.27 -5.47
C PHE A 66 9.24 -10.54 -6.32
N SER A 67 9.43 -10.43 -7.63
CA SER A 67 9.65 -11.60 -8.50
C SER A 67 10.91 -12.36 -8.10
N ALA A 68 12.00 -11.65 -7.79
CA ALA A 68 13.25 -12.26 -7.32
C ALA A 68 13.05 -13.01 -6.00
N ILE A 69 12.43 -12.36 -5.00
CA ILE A 69 12.14 -12.97 -3.69
C ILE A 69 11.26 -14.21 -3.87
N PHE A 70 10.23 -14.11 -4.70
CA PHE A 70 9.27 -15.18 -4.88
C PHE A 70 9.85 -16.37 -5.64
N LEU A 71 10.60 -16.15 -6.70
CA LEU A 71 11.30 -17.19 -7.44
C LEU A 71 12.39 -17.86 -6.59
N PHE A 72 13.09 -17.11 -5.75
CA PHE A 72 14.04 -17.64 -4.80
C PHE A 72 13.37 -18.56 -3.77
N TYR A 73 12.23 -18.15 -3.23
CA TYR A 73 11.44 -18.94 -2.28
C TYR A 73 10.97 -20.27 -2.91
N THR A 74 10.36 -20.21 -4.11
CA THR A 74 9.86 -21.41 -4.79
C THR A 74 10.97 -22.34 -5.24
N ASN A 75 12.10 -21.81 -5.70
CA ASN A 75 13.30 -22.57 -6.03
C ASN A 75 13.89 -23.27 -4.80
N SER A 76 13.98 -22.57 -3.67
CA SER A 76 14.48 -23.16 -2.40
C SER A 76 13.61 -24.33 -1.95
N PHE A 77 12.31 -24.23 -2.13
CA PHE A 77 11.38 -25.32 -1.85
C PHE A 77 11.59 -26.53 -2.79
N LEU A 78 11.73 -26.27 -4.09
CA LEU A 78 12.00 -27.29 -5.11
C LEU A 78 13.27 -28.08 -4.80
N ILE A 79 14.35 -27.39 -4.50
CA ILE A 79 15.64 -28.03 -4.15
C ILE A 79 15.55 -28.85 -2.86
N LYS A 80 14.80 -28.36 -1.86
CA LYS A 80 14.60 -29.10 -0.60
C LYS A 80 13.94 -30.45 -0.84
N GLN A 81 12.99 -30.57 -1.73
CA GLN A 81 12.32 -31.84 -2.07
C GLN A 81 13.24 -32.80 -2.79
N ARG A 82 14.17 -32.30 -3.61
CA ARG A 82 15.10 -33.12 -4.39
C ARG A 82 16.38 -33.54 -3.66
N LYS A 83 16.56 -33.14 -2.40
CA LYS A 83 17.74 -33.49 -1.62
C LYS A 83 17.99 -34.98 -1.57
N LYS A 84 16.95 -35.82 -1.48
CA LYS A 84 17.09 -37.30 -1.47
C LYS A 84 17.62 -37.81 -2.82
N GLU A 85 17.20 -37.26 -3.95
CA GLU A 85 17.69 -37.64 -5.28
C GLU A 85 19.18 -37.32 -5.43
N PHE A 86 19.61 -36.13 -4.97
CA PHE A 86 21.03 -35.76 -4.99
C PHE A 86 21.90 -36.64 -4.09
N GLY A 87 21.35 -37.05 -2.94
CA GLY A 87 21.99 -38.03 -2.07
C GLY A 87 22.17 -39.40 -2.77
N LEU A 88 21.13 -39.85 -3.48
CA LEU A 88 21.18 -41.09 -4.26
C LEU A 88 22.22 -41.04 -5.39
N TYR A 89 22.28 -39.93 -6.15
CA TYR A 89 23.27 -39.75 -7.20
C TYR A 89 24.70 -39.79 -6.66
N ASN A 90 24.96 -39.19 -5.49
CA ASN A 90 26.27 -39.28 -4.85
C ASN A 90 26.66 -40.73 -4.46
N ILE A 91 25.71 -41.53 -3.94
CA ILE A 91 25.99 -42.93 -3.58
C ILE A 91 26.23 -43.79 -4.82
N LEU A 92 25.53 -43.48 -5.93
CA LEU A 92 25.75 -44.13 -7.22
C LEU A 92 27.06 -43.70 -7.91
N GLY A 93 27.92 -42.89 -7.23
CA GLY A 93 29.24 -42.49 -7.70
C GLY A 93 29.31 -41.22 -8.50
N MET A 94 28.22 -40.44 -8.56
CA MET A 94 28.24 -39.10 -9.21
C MET A 94 28.89 -38.08 -8.27
N GLU A 95 29.97 -37.44 -8.72
CA GLU A 95 30.59 -36.33 -8.00
C GLU A 95 29.68 -35.09 -7.97
N LYS A 96 29.85 -34.23 -6.97
CA LYS A 96 29.11 -32.97 -6.83
C LYS A 96 29.15 -32.09 -8.08
N ARG A 97 30.30 -32.10 -8.83
CA ARG A 97 30.45 -31.34 -10.09
C ARG A 97 29.55 -31.88 -11.22
N HIS A 98 29.25 -33.17 -11.24
CA HIS A 98 28.31 -33.74 -12.22
C HIS A 98 26.86 -33.34 -11.90
N ILE A 99 26.50 -33.36 -10.61
CA ILE A 99 25.17 -32.85 -10.16
C ILE A 99 25.03 -31.36 -10.44
N ALA A 100 26.11 -30.57 -10.25
CA ALA A 100 26.14 -29.15 -10.58
C ALA A 100 25.84 -28.87 -12.07
N LYS A 101 26.43 -29.67 -12.99
CA LYS A 101 26.17 -29.58 -14.43
C LYS A 101 24.71 -29.87 -14.79
N ILE A 102 24.11 -30.87 -14.14
CA ILE A 102 22.70 -31.24 -14.34
C ILE A 102 21.81 -30.04 -13.91
N LEU A 103 22.07 -29.47 -12.72
CA LEU A 103 21.32 -28.34 -12.22
C LEU A 103 21.48 -27.08 -13.08
N PHE A 104 22.69 -26.85 -13.61
CA PHE A 104 22.91 -25.76 -14.55
C PHE A 104 22.02 -25.91 -15.79
N ILE A 105 21.96 -27.11 -16.39
CA ILE A 105 21.15 -27.38 -17.57
C ILE A 105 19.65 -27.29 -17.24
N GLU A 106 19.21 -27.83 -16.12
CA GLU A 106 17.82 -27.72 -15.66
C GLU A 106 17.41 -26.24 -15.45
N THR A 107 18.27 -25.44 -14.81
CA THR A 107 18.03 -24.00 -14.62
C THR A 107 18.01 -23.26 -15.95
N ALA A 108 18.90 -23.57 -16.88
CA ALA A 108 18.92 -22.98 -18.21
C ALA A 108 17.62 -23.30 -18.98
N TYR A 109 17.15 -24.52 -18.98
CA TYR A 109 15.88 -24.88 -19.64
C TYR A 109 14.67 -24.20 -19.01
N THR A 110 14.59 -24.17 -17.67
CA THR A 110 13.48 -23.49 -16.97
C THR A 110 13.51 -21.99 -17.19
N TYR A 111 14.70 -21.37 -17.23
CA TYR A 111 14.85 -19.94 -17.53
C TYR A 111 14.45 -19.62 -18.97
N ILE A 112 15.01 -20.32 -19.96
CA ILE A 112 14.72 -20.05 -21.38
C ILE A 112 13.23 -20.22 -21.66
N PHE A 113 12.66 -21.36 -21.24
CA PHE A 113 11.24 -21.64 -21.47
C PHE A 113 10.34 -20.66 -20.68
N GLY A 114 10.63 -20.45 -19.39
CA GLY A 114 9.82 -19.60 -18.52
C GLY A 114 9.84 -18.13 -18.97
N THR A 115 11.02 -17.61 -19.35
CA THR A 115 11.17 -16.24 -19.81
C THR A 115 10.56 -16.04 -21.21
N ALA A 116 10.82 -16.94 -22.16
CA ALA A 116 10.25 -16.84 -23.49
C ALA A 116 8.72 -16.92 -23.48
N ALA A 117 8.15 -17.89 -22.76
CA ALA A 117 6.71 -18.02 -22.61
C ALA A 117 6.10 -16.83 -21.82
N GLY A 118 6.81 -16.34 -20.79
CA GLY A 118 6.39 -15.18 -20.01
C GLY A 118 6.35 -13.91 -20.85
N ILE A 119 7.38 -13.64 -21.68
CA ILE A 119 7.40 -12.52 -22.62
C ILE A 119 6.26 -12.65 -23.65
N ALA A 120 6.07 -13.83 -24.22
CA ALA A 120 5.01 -14.07 -25.20
C ALA A 120 3.61 -13.80 -24.61
N ILE A 121 3.32 -14.33 -23.41
CA ILE A 121 2.08 -14.09 -22.68
C ILE A 121 1.97 -12.62 -22.28
N GLY A 122 3.06 -12.03 -21.77
CA GLY A 122 3.11 -10.62 -21.42
C GLY A 122 2.82 -9.71 -22.61
N ALA A 123 3.40 -10.01 -23.77
CA ALA A 123 3.14 -9.28 -25.02
C ALA A 123 1.66 -9.36 -25.43
N LEU A 124 1.04 -10.55 -25.33
CA LEU A 124 -0.38 -10.74 -25.62
C LEU A 124 -1.27 -9.88 -24.71
N PHE A 125 -0.97 -9.84 -23.40
CA PHE A 125 -1.78 -9.10 -22.43
C PHE A 125 -1.40 -7.62 -22.29
N SER A 126 -0.22 -7.18 -22.77
CA SER A 126 0.23 -5.79 -22.64
C SER A 126 -0.75 -4.80 -23.26
N LYS A 127 -1.26 -5.07 -24.45
CA LYS A 127 -2.24 -4.19 -25.12
C LYS A 127 -3.56 -4.11 -24.35
N LEU A 128 -4.05 -5.26 -23.86
CA LEU A 128 -5.27 -5.30 -23.04
C LEU A 128 -5.11 -4.51 -21.75
N THR A 129 -3.99 -4.70 -21.05
CA THR A 129 -3.68 -4.01 -19.80
C THR A 129 -3.49 -2.50 -20.03
N PHE A 130 -2.86 -2.11 -21.14
CA PHE A 130 -2.74 -0.73 -21.55
C PHE A 130 -4.10 -0.07 -21.80
N LEU A 131 -5.00 -0.71 -22.53
CA LEU A 131 -6.37 -0.21 -22.77
C LEU A 131 -7.16 -0.10 -21.46
N LEU A 132 -6.97 -1.05 -20.55
CA LEU A 132 -7.59 -1.01 -19.23
C LEU A 132 -7.05 0.17 -18.42
N LEU A 133 -5.74 0.43 -18.45
CA LEU A 133 -5.13 1.57 -17.81
C LEU A 133 -5.65 2.90 -18.37
N LEU A 134 -5.74 3.05 -19.70
CA LEU A 134 -6.32 4.26 -20.31
C LEU A 134 -7.76 4.50 -19.84
N LYS A 135 -8.55 3.44 -19.71
CA LYS A 135 -9.93 3.52 -19.18
C LYS A 135 -9.95 3.93 -17.71
N ILE A 136 -9.03 3.42 -16.89
CA ILE A 136 -8.87 3.79 -15.47
C ILE A 136 -8.49 5.26 -15.34
N LEU A 137 -7.52 5.71 -16.14
CA LEU A 137 -7.05 7.10 -16.14
C LEU A 137 -8.06 8.08 -16.72
N LYS A 138 -9.12 7.60 -17.38
CA LYS A 138 -10.09 8.42 -18.16
C LYS A 138 -9.38 9.35 -19.14
N PHE A 139 -8.28 8.89 -19.72
CA PHE A 139 -7.47 9.67 -20.65
C PHE A 139 -8.21 9.80 -21.99
N GLY A 140 -8.49 11.02 -22.43
CA GLY A 140 -9.16 11.31 -23.68
C GLY A 140 -8.23 11.46 -24.90
N GLY A 141 -6.93 11.25 -24.75
CA GLY A 141 -5.93 11.41 -25.80
C GLY A 141 -5.61 10.11 -26.54
N ASN A 142 -5.27 10.20 -27.83
CA ASN A 142 -4.73 9.09 -28.59
C ASN A 142 -3.26 8.85 -28.20
N ILE A 143 -3.02 7.86 -27.35
CA ILE A 143 -1.68 7.39 -27.02
C ILE A 143 -1.44 6.11 -27.80
N ASP A 144 -0.39 6.11 -28.64
CA ASP A 144 -0.04 4.95 -29.45
C ASP A 144 0.63 3.86 -28.58
N PHE A 145 0.05 2.67 -28.61
CA PHE A 145 0.69 1.50 -28.02
C PHE A 145 1.85 1.02 -28.91
N ARG A 146 3.03 0.93 -28.34
CA ARG A 146 4.25 0.43 -29.03
C ARG A 146 4.96 -0.60 -28.19
N PHE A 147 5.52 -1.62 -28.82
CA PHE A 147 6.48 -2.52 -28.20
C PHE A 147 7.89 -1.94 -28.31
N TYR A 148 8.61 -1.96 -27.19
CA TYR A 148 10.01 -1.52 -27.14
C TYR A 148 10.91 -2.74 -26.98
N GLN A 149 11.92 -2.88 -27.83
CA GLN A 149 12.93 -3.94 -27.74
C GLN A 149 13.65 -3.88 -26.37
N SER A 150 13.90 -2.69 -25.86
CA SER A 150 14.50 -2.48 -24.54
C SER A 150 13.74 -3.21 -23.41
N THR A 151 12.42 -3.32 -23.49
CA THR A 151 11.62 -4.05 -22.49
C THR A 151 11.92 -5.56 -22.52
N VAL A 152 12.10 -6.13 -23.73
CA VAL A 152 12.49 -7.54 -23.89
C VAL A 152 13.87 -7.77 -23.29
N ASP A 153 14.82 -6.89 -23.62
CA ASP A 153 16.22 -7.02 -23.19
C ASP A 153 16.36 -6.89 -21.67
N ILE A 154 15.69 -5.88 -21.06
CA ILE A 154 15.66 -5.68 -19.61
C ILE A 154 14.99 -6.87 -18.92
N THR A 155 13.88 -7.38 -19.45
CA THR A 155 13.18 -8.55 -18.88
C THR A 155 14.08 -9.77 -18.92
N ALA A 156 14.72 -10.07 -20.04
CA ALA A 156 15.65 -11.19 -20.17
C ALA A 156 16.85 -11.05 -19.22
N LEU A 157 17.39 -9.85 -19.08
CA LEU A 157 18.52 -9.57 -18.20
C LEU A 157 18.13 -9.77 -16.72
N VAL A 158 17.03 -9.19 -16.27
CA VAL A 158 16.56 -9.28 -14.87
C VAL A 158 16.27 -10.73 -14.50
N PHE A 159 15.51 -11.46 -15.31
CA PHE A 159 15.19 -12.87 -15.02
C PHE A 159 16.40 -13.79 -15.21
N GLY A 160 17.34 -13.45 -16.09
CA GLY A 160 18.64 -14.10 -16.18
C GLY A 160 19.46 -13.95 -14.91
N ALA A 161 19.54 -12.74 -14.36
CA ALA A 161 20.20 -12.48 -13.08
C ALA A 161 19.54 -13.25 -11.93
N ILE A 162 18.20 -13.30 -11.87
CA ILE A 162 17.45 -14.09 -10.89
C ILE A 162 17.77 -15.59 -11.03
N ALA A 163 17.81 -16.10 -12.26
CA ALA A 163 18.14 -17.51 -12.52
C ALA A 163 19.57 -17.85 -12.07
N LEU A 164 20.54 -16.97 -12.31
CA LEU A 164 21.92 -17.12 -11.86
C LEU A 164 22.03 -17.11 -10.32
N LEU A 165 21.30 -16.20 -9.65
CA LEU A 165 21.25 -16.17 -8.18
C LEU A 165 20.65 -17.46 -7.60
N ASN A 166 19.57 -17.97 -8.21
CA ASN A 166 18.96 -19.24 -7.83
C ASN A 166 19.93 -20.42 -8.04
N LEU A 167 20.64 -20.44 -9.18
CA LEU A 167 21.64 -21.44 -9.47
C LEU A 167 22.79 -21.41 -8.44
N ALA A 168 23.33 -20.24 -8.15
CA ALA A 168 24.38 -20.06 -7.15
C ALA A 168 23.93 -20.59 -5.77
N HIS A 169 22.70 -20.25 -5.33
CA HIS A 169 22.13 -20.79 -4.11
C HIS A 169 22.03 -22.32 -4.13
N ASN A 170 21.57 -22.92 -5.23
CA ASN A 170 21.43 -24.36 -5.38
C ASN A 170 22.79 -25.07 -5.31
N LEU A 171 23.81 -24.51 -5.98
CA LEU A 171 25.17 -25.02 -5.93
C LEU A 171 25.78 -24.97 -4.52
N LEU A 172 25.56 -23.86 -3.79
CA LEU A 172 25.98 -23.72 -2.40
C LEU A 172 25.30 -24.77 -1.51
N CYS A 173 24.00 -24.97 -1.67
CA CYS A 173 23.26 -25.99 -0.91
C CYS A 173 23.82 -27.42 -1.12
N ILE A 174 24.24 -27.76 -2.33
CA ILE A 174 24.79 -29.07 -2.64
C ILE A 174 26.24 -29.19 -2.16
N SER A 175 27.06 -28.16 -2.36
CA SER A 175 28.46 -28.17 -1.95
C SER A 175 28.63 -28.34 -0.45
N LEU A 176 27.73 -27.74 0.36
CA LEU A 176 27.76 -27.78 1.81
C LEU A 176 27.07 -29.05 2.41
N SER A 177 26.35 -29.84 1.61
CA SER A 177 25.63 -30.99 2.10
C SER A 177 26.48 -32.28 2.14
N ASN A 178 26.32 -33.11 3.21
CA ASN A 178 26.90 -34.42 3.32
C ASN A 178 25.97 -35.46 2.70
N PRO A 179 26.47 -36.36 1.79
CA PRO A 179 25.64 -37.34 1.08
C PRO A 179 24.85 -38.25 2.01
N VAL A 180 25.48 -38.70 3.13
CA VAL A 180 24.85 -39.56 4.13
C VAL A 180 23.73 -38.86 4.90
N GLU A 181 23.85 -37.56 5.17
CA GLU A 181 22.80 -36.78 5.82
C GLU A 181 21.61 -36.52 4.89
N LEU A 182 21.86 -36.39 3.58
CA LEU A 182 20.81 -36.22 2.57
C LEU A 182 19.86 -37.41 2.51
N LEU A 183 20.39 -38.65 2.65
CA LEU A 183 19.58 -39.86 2.66
C LEU A 183 18.93 -40.16 4.02
N LYS A 184 19.67 -39.96 5.12
CA LYS A 184 19.16 -40.21 6.48
C LYS A 184 18.16 -39.17 6.97
N GLY A 185 18.05 -38.01 6.31
CA GLY A 185 17.19 -36.92 6.72
C GLY A 185 15.69 -37.25 6.78
N GLY A 186 15.25 -38.34 6.12
CA GLY A 186 13.87 -38.82 6.16
C GLY A 186 13.56 -39.83 7.27
N ASN A 187 14.59 -40.49 7.83
CA ASN A 187 14.43 -41.61 8.80
C ASN A 187 14.89 -41.26 10.22
N LYS A 188 15.48 -40.08 10.46
CA LYS A 188 15.70 -39.61 11.84
C LYS A 188 14.35 -39.23 12.43
N GLY A 189 13.89 -39.97 13.45
CA GLY A 189 12.71 -39.62 14.22
C GLY A 189 12.72 -38.11 14.57
N GLU A 190 11.67 -37.43 14.26
CA GLU A 190 11.60 -35.98 14.50
C GLU A 190 11.71 -35.69 16.00
N LYS A 191 12.78 -35.01 16.41
CA LYS A 191 12.90 -34.52 17.78
C LYS A 191 11.82 -33.49 18.05
N GLU A 192 11.12 -33.66 19.18
CA GLU A 192 10.11 -32.71 19.61
C GLU A 192 10.68 -31.28 19.66
N PRO A 193 10.02 -30.29 19.04
CA PRO A 193 10.53 -28.93 19.02
C PRO A 193 10.58 -28.34 20.44
N LYS A 194 11.73 -27.77 20.83
CA LYS A 194 11.84 -27.01 22.06
C LYS A 194 11.05 -25.71 21.90
N ALA A 195 10.15 -25.41 22.82
CA ALA A 195 9.50 -24.11 22.85
C ALA A 195 10.54 -23.05 23.26
N LYS A 196 10.96 -22.22 22.32
CA LYS A 196 11.82 -21.07 22.61
C LYS A 196 10.95 -19.94 23.16
N VAL A 197 10.66 -19.97 24.46
CA VAL A 197 9.77 -19.00 25.13
C VAL A 197 10.25 -17.58 24.93
N LEU A 198 11.55 -17.32 25.02
CA LEU A 198 12.13 -15.98 24.78
C LEU A 198 11.80 -15.45 23.39
N THR A 199 11.91 -16.27 22.34
CA THR A 199 11.57 -15.86 20.97
C THR A 199 10.07 -15.62 20.81
N ALA A 200 9.22 -16.40 21.50
CA ALA A 200 7.78 -16.19 21.48
C ALA A 200 7.39 -14.85 22.18
N VAL A 201 8.02 -14.56 23.33
CA VAL A 201 7.81 -13.30 24.06
C VAL A 201 8.32 -12.10 23.25
N LEU A 202 9.51 -12.19 22.69
CA LEU A 202 10.04 -11.13 21.80
C LEU A 202 9.13 -10.89 20.59
N GLY A 203 8.61 -11.96 19.99
CA GLY A 203 7.64 -11.85 18.89
C GLY A 203 6.35 -11.14 19.31
N ALA A 204 5.84 -11.45 20.50
CA ALA A 204 4.66 -10.79 21.05
C ALA A 204 4.93 -9.31 21.38
N VAL A 205 6.10 -8.99 21.92
CA VAL A 205 6.52 -7.60 22.19
C VAL A 205 6.66 -6.82 20.88
N CYS A 206 7.33 -7.38 19.87
CA CYS A 206 7.45 -6.73 18.54
C CYS A 206 6.07 -6.46 17.93
N LEU A 207 5.15 -7.43 17.97
CA LEU A 207 3.81 -7.27 17.43
C LEU A 207 3.01 -6.21 18.21
N ALA A 208 3.04 -6.28 19.54
CA ALA A 208 2.37 -5.30 20.41
C ALA A 208 2.93 -3.88 20.19
N SER A 209 4.25 -3.73 20.09
CA SER A 209 4.91 -2.45 19.80
C SER A 209 4.49 -1.91 18.44
N GLY A 210 4.47 -2.74 17.38
CA GLY A 210 4.02 -2.35 16.05
C GLY A 210 2.55 -1.88 16.06
N TYR A 211 1.67 -2.59 16.76
CA TYR A 211 0.26 -2.19 16.89
C TYR A 211 0.10 -0.91 17.73
N THR A 212 0.87 -0.76 18.80
CA THR A 212 0.84 0.46 19.63
C THR A 212 1.26 1.67 18.80
N ILE A 213 2.35 1.57 18.04
CA ILE A 213 2.78 2.62 17.13
C ILE A 213 1.66 2.97 16.15
N ALA A 214 1.03 1.98 15.51
CA ALA A 214 -0.06 2.20 14.55
C ALA A 214 -1.28 2.89 15.17
N LEU A 215 -1.57 2.66 16.45
CA LEU A 215 -2.72 3.23 17.16
C LEU A 215 -2.44 4.62 17.77
N VAL A 216 -1.20 4.87 18.23
CA VAL A 216 -0.85 6.10 18.97
C VAL A 216 -0.53 7.27 18.05
N VAL A 217 -0.11 7.02 16.82
CA VAL A 217 0.23 8.08 15.85
C VAL A 217 -0.88 9.13 15.74
N LYS A 218 -0.54 10.41 15.95
CA LYS A 218 -1.48 11.54 15.96
C LYS A 218 -1.51 12.32 14.65
N SER A 219 -0.36 12.65 14.08
CA SER A 219 -0.26 13.46 12.86
C SER A 219 -0.03 12.61 11.61
N PRO A 220 -0.49 13.07 10.41
CA PRO A 220 -0.21 12.39 9.15
C PRO A 220 1.28 12.30 8.80
N ILE A 221 2.08 13.31 9.11
CA ILE A 221 3.52 13.36 8.80
C ILE A 221 4.28 12.34 9.65
N THR A 222 4.03 12.29 10.97
CA THR A 222 4.62 11.28 11.85
C THR A 222 4.15 9.87 11.50
N ALA A 223 2.95 9.72 10.89
CA ALA A 223 2.45 8.44 10.42
C ALA A 223 3.35 7.83 9.33
N MET A 224 3.97 8.64 8.47
CA MET A 224 4.81 8.14 7.37
C MET A 224 6.06 7.42 7.89
N GLY A 225 6.80 8.03 8.81
CA GLY A 225 7.97 7.37 9.43
C GLY A 225 7.59 6.20 10.33
N ALA A 226 6.56 6.38 11.15
CA ALA A 226 6.07 5.38 12.08
C ALA A 226 5.50 4.14 11.37
N PHE A 227 4.92 4.30 10.18
CA PHE A 227 4.38 3.20 9.37
C PHE A 227 5.44 2.17 9.00
N PHE A 228 6.58 2.59 8.48
CA PHE A 228 7.66 1.66 8.11
C PHE A 228 8.20 0.89 9.32
N ALA A 229 8.40 1.58 10.44
CA ALA A 229 8.83 0.93 11.67
C ALA A 229 7.79 -0.08 12.19
N ALA A 230 6.50 0.29 12.18
CA ALA A 230 5.41 -0.59 12.59
C ALA A 230 5.32 -1.82 11.69
N VAL A 231 5.41 -1.66 10.36
CA VAL A 231 5.38 -2.76 9.39
C VAL A 231 6.53 -3.74 9.63
N LEU A 232 7.77 -3.24 9.82
CA LEU A 232 8.93 -4.10 10.11
C LEU A 232 8.74 -4.88 11.41
N LEU A 233 8.26 -4.24 12.48
CA LEU A 233 7.98 -4.88 13.75
C LEU A 233 6.89 -5.94 13.63
N VAL A 234 5.82 -5.67 12.87
CA VAL A 234 4.74 -6.63 12.61
C VAL A 234 5.26 -7.82 11.80
N ILE A 235 6.08 -7.62 10.77
CA ILE A 235 6.68 -8.70 9.98
C ILE A 235 7.54 -9.60 10.88
N VAL A 236 8.50 -9.03 11.61
CA VAL A 236 9.39 -9.77 12.51
C VAL A 236 8.60 -10.49 13.60
N GLY A 237 7.66 -9.78 14.25
CA GLY A 237 6.78 -10.35 15.27
C GLY A 237 5.96 -11.52 14.75
N THR A 238 5.39 -11.40 13.56
CA THR A 238 4.62 -12.46 12.90
C THR A 238 5.48 -13.69 12.64
N PHE A 239 6.68 -13.55 12.08
CA PHE A 239 7.60 -14.67 11.88
C PHE A 239 7.98 -15.36 13.20
N MET A 240 8.27 -14.58 14.24
CA MET A 240 8.62 -15.13 15.57
C MET A 240 7.43 -15.85 16.21
N LEU A 241 6.23 -15.30 16.11
CA LEU A 241 5.02 -15.91 16.70
C LEU A 241 4.61 -17.17 15.96
N PHE A 242 4.64 -17.19 14.62
CA PHE A 242 4.36 -18.42 13.88
C PHE A 242 5.40 -19.50 14.16
N SER A 243 6.70 -19.17 14.31
CA SER A 243 7.77 -20.14 14.52
C SER A 243 7.86 -20.67 15.95
N SER A 244 7.74 -19.82 16.95
CA SER A 244 7.96 -20.18 18.36
C SER A 244 6.71 -20.05 19.21
N GLY A 245 5.89 -19.02 18.96
CA GLY A 245 4.64 -18.78 19.70
C GLY A 245 3.60 -19.87 19.48
N SER A 246 3.42 -20.32 18.23
CA SER A 246 2.50 -21.40 17.91
C SER A 246 2.86 -22.70 18.63
N ILE A 247 4.16 -23.06 18.70
CA ILE A 247 4.65 -24.23 19.43
C ILE A 247 4.41 -24.07 20.93
N TRP A 248 4.64 -22.85 21.47
CA TRP A 248 4.41 -22.56 22.87
C TRP A 248 2.93 -22.71 23.25
N ILE A 249 2.02 -22.15 22.44
CA ILE A 249 0.55 -22.27 22.65
C ILE A 249 0.12 -23.75 22.60
N LEU A 250 0.58 -24.51 21.59
CA LEU A 250 0.23 -25.92 21.45
C LEU A 250 0.74 -26.76 22.63
N LYS A 251 1.94 -26.46 23.15
CA LYS A 251 2.46 -27.12 24.35
C LYS A 251 1.70 -26.73 25.60
N ALA A 252 1.24 -25.48 25.71
CA ALA A 252 0.35 -25.04 26.81
C ALA A 252 -1.00 -25.78 26.76
N LEU A 253 -1.59 -25.90 25.56
CA LEU A 253 -2.84 -26.70 25.36
C LEU A 253 -2.64 -28.17 25.70
N ARG A 254 -1.46 -28.75 25.41
CA ARG A 254 -1.11 -30.13 25.79
C ARG A 254 -1.04 -30.32 27.32
N LYS A 255 -0.59 -29.30 28.06
CA LYS A 255 -0.55 -29.35 29.54
C LYS A 255 -1.95 -29.35 30.15
N ASN A 256 -2.96 -28.82 29.48
CA ASN A 256 -4.34 -28.84 29.95
C ASN A 256 -4.96 -30.24 29.73
N LYS A 257 -4.90 -31.11 30.75
CA LYS A 257 -5.36 -32.50 30.68
C LYS A 257 -6.83 -32.63 30.28
N LYS A 258 -7.71 -31.75 30.74
CA LYS A 258 -9.16 -31.76 30.40
C LYS A 258 -9.42 -31.50 28.91
N TYR A 259 -8.58 -30.71 28.27
CA TYR A 259 -8.66 -30.41 26.83
C TYR A 259 -7.96 -31.48 26.00
N TYR A 260 -6.74 -31.85 26.37
CA TYR A 260 -5.87 -32.71 25.59
C TYR A 260 -6.34 -34.15 25.46
N TYR A 261 -6.85 -34.78 26.54
CA TYR A 261 -7.25 -36.20 26.52
C TYR A 261 -8.60 -36.49 25.84
N LYS A 262 -9.25 -35.51 25.23
CA LYS A 262 -10.35 -35.79 24.30
C LYS A 262 -9.77 -36.35 23.00
N ALA A 263 -10.26 -37.49 22.50
CA ALA A 263 -9.73 -38.22 21.37
C ALA A 263 -9.46 -37.33 20.12
N LYS A 264 -10.36 -36.38 19.85
CA LYS A 264 -10.23 -35.42 18.77
C LYS A 264 -9.07 -34.43 18.96
N HIS A 265 -8.77 -34.01 20.19
CA HIS A 265 -7.75 -33.02 20.49
C HIS A 265 -6.37 -33.65 20.67
N PHE A 266 -6.30 -34.89 21.15
CA PHE A 266 -5.06 -35.64 21.34
C PHE A 266 -4.27 -35.76 20.05
N THR A 267 -4.88 -36.32 19.02
CA THR A 267 -4.24 -36.50 17.71
C THR A 267 -3.94 -35.17 17.03
N SER A 268 -4.86 -34.19 17.13
CA SER A 268 -4.70 -32.90 16.48
C SER A 268 -3.57 -32.08 17.10
N VAL A 269 -3.54 -31.90 18.43
CA VAL A 269 -2.50 -31.11 19.12
C VAL A 269 -1.11 -31.74 18.99
N SER A 270 -1.01 -33.06 19.16
CA SER A 270 0.26 -33.77 19.03
C SER A 270 0.85 -33.65 17.64
N SER A 271 0.04 -33.86 16.61
CA SER A 271 0.48 -33.75 15.21
C SER A 271 0.82 -32.28 14.85
N MET A 272 0.06 -31.31 15.34
CA MET A 272 0.28 -29.89 15.04
C MET A 272 1.60 -29.33 15.63
N ILE A 273 2.07 -29.84 16.79
CA ILE A 273 3.36 -29.40 17.37
C ILE A 273 4.52 -29.65 16.38
N TYR A 274 4.55 -30.80 15.73
CA TYR A 274 5.57 -31.13 14.73
C TYR A 274 5.36 -30.37 13.42
N ARG A 275 4.12 -30.25 12.96
CA ARG A 275 3.77 -29.48 11.75
C ARG A 275 4.16 -28.01 11.86
N MET A 276 3.90 -27.36 13.00
CA MET A 276 4.25 -25.94 13.18
C MET A 276 5.74 -25.69 13.10
N LYS A 277 6.60 -26.63 13.56
CA LYS A 277 8.05 -26.52 13.40
C LYS A 277 8.48 -26.49 11.94
N GLN A 278 7.87 -27.31 11.09
CA GLN A 278 8.23 -27.41 9.67
C GLN A 278 7.65 -26.28 8.82
N ASN A 279 6.45 -25.79 9.17
CA ASN A 279 5.63 -24.96 8.33
C ASN A 279 5.53 -23.49 8.77
N ALA A 280 6.12 -23.15 9.90
CA ALA A 280 6.02 -21.82 10.49
C ALA A 280 6.38 -20.68 9.53
N ALA A 281 7.52 -20.82 8.82
CA ALA A 281 7.96 -19.81 7.88
C ALA A 281 6.98 -19.63 6.70
N GLY A 282 6.47 -20.75 6.16
CA GLY A 282 5.48 -20.71 5.08
C GLY A 282 4.17 -20.05 5.53
N LEU A 283 3.67 -20.34 6.75
CA LEU A 283 2.47 -19.72 7.30
C LEU A 283 2.65 -18.24 7.55
N ALA A 284 3.80 -17.84 8.11
CA ALA A 284 4.14 -16.44 8.29
C ALA A 284 4.20 -15.69 6.94
N SER A 285 4.82 -16.29 5.92
CA SER A 285 4.87 -15.70 4.57
C SER A 285 3.48 -15.54 3.96
N ILE A 286 2.61 -16.56 4.09
CA ILE A 286 1.20 -16.47 3.63
C ILE A 286 0.48 -15.31 4.36
N CYS A 287 0.65 -15.20 5.68
CA CYS A 287 0.05 -14.13 6.46
C CYS A 287 0.51 -12.75 5.99
N ILE A 288 1.82 -12.55 5.82
CA ILE A 288 2.41 -11.27 5.43
C ILE A 288 1.98 -10.89 4.01
N LEU A 289 2.03 -11.83 3.06
CA LEU A 289 1.58 -11.59 1.69
C LEU A 289 0.07 -11.30 1.63
N SER A 290 -0.75 -12.03 2.40
CA SER A 290 -2.18 -11.75 2.52
C SER A 290 -2.44 -10.34 3.07
N THR A 291 -1.71 -9.94 4.12
CA THR A 291 -1.78 -8.57 4.67
C THR A 291 -1.38 -7.53 3.62
N ALA A 292 -0.30 -7.79 2.87
CA ALA A 292 0.14 -6.92 1.80
C ALA A 292 -0.93 -6.74 0.71
N VAL A 293 -1.60 -7.83 0.27
CA VAL A 293 -2.74 -7.73 -0.67
C VAL A 293 -3.84 -6.86 -0.08
N LEU A 294 -4.27 -7.16 1.16
CA LEU A 294 -5.37 -6.44 1.80
C LEU A 294 -5.07 -4.95 1.94
N VAL A 295 -3.88 -4.58 2.41
CA VAL A 295 -3.48 -3.18 2.59
C VAL A 295 -3.35 -2.48 1.23
N THR A 296 -2.60 -3.06 0.29
CA THR A 296 -2.32 -2.39 -0.99
C THR A 296 -3.60 -2.21 -1.81
N VAL A 297 -4.42 -3.25 -1.94
CA VAL A 297 -5.65 -3.18 -2.75
C VAL A 297 -6.68 -2.28 -2.08
N SER A 298 -6.94 -2.42 -0.76
CA SER A 298 -7.94 -1.57 -0.10
C SER A 298 -7.56 -0.08 -0.15
N THR A 299 -6.29 0.25 0.04
CA THR A 299 -5.79 1.63 0.01
C THR A 299 -5.94 2.23 -1.38
N THR A 300 -5.48 1.52 -2.42
CA THR A 300 -5.49 2.05 -3.80
C THR A 300 -6.90 2.09 -4.41
N VAL A 301 -7.75 1.12 -4.09
CA VAL A 301 -9.18 1.15 -4.44
C VAL A 301 -9.87 2.35 -3.79
N SER A 302 -9.58 2.63 -2.52
CA SER A 302 -10.17 3.76 -1.81
C SER A 302 -9.75 5.10 -2.38
N LEU A 303 -8.46 5.26 -2.75
CA LEU A 303 -7.97 6.48 -3.40
C LEU A 303 -8.65 6.71 -4.75
N TYR A 304 -8.77 5.66 -5.55
CA TYR A 304 -9.42 5.76 -6.85
C TYR A 304 -10.93 6.04 -6.73
N ALA A 305 -11.63 5.33 -5.86
CA ALA A 305 -13.05 5.53 -5.60
C ALA A 305 -13.35 6.89 -4.97
N GLY A 306 -12.42 7.40 -4.13
CA GLY A 306 -12.53 8.70 -3.46
C GLY A 306 -12.03 9.89 -4.27
N THR A 307 -11.68 9.72 -5.54
CA THR A 307 -11.10 10.81 -6.36
C THR A 307 -12.03 12.02 -6.42
N GLU A 308 -13.35 11.85 -6.47
CA GLU A 308 -14.31 12.98 -6.49
C GLU A 308 -14.30 13.72 -5.14
N ASP A 309 -14.29 13.01 -4.02
CA ASP A 309 -14.18 13.61 -2.68
C ASP A 309 -12.86 14.38 -2.52
N ILE A 310 -11.76 13.80 -3.04
CA ILE A 310 -10.44 14.44 -3.04
C ILE A 310 -10.46 15.73 -3.88
N MET A 311 -11.07 15.67 -5.07
CA MET A 311 -11.19 16.82 -5.96
C MET A 311 -11.99 17.95 -5.29
N ARG A 312 -13.13 17.66 -4.68
CA ARG A 312 -13.95 18.66 -3.97
C ARG A 312 -13.27 19.23 -2.73
N THR A 313 -12.45 18.41 -2.04
CA THR A 313 -11.66 18.90 -0.91
C THR A 313 -10.55 19.84 -1.37
N ARG A 314 -9.88 19.56 -2.50
CA ARG A 314 -8.78 20.37 -3.02
C ARG A 314 -9.24 21.58 -3.82
N TYR A 315 -10.34 21.43 -4.53
CA TYR A 315 -10.93 22.48 -5.40
C TYR A 315 -12.39 22.74 -4.98
N PRO A 316 -12.61 23.57 -3.95
CA PRO A 316 -13.95 23.89 -3.47
C PRO A 316 -14.83 24.59 -4.53
N ARG A 317 -14.18 25.27 -5.50
CA ARG A 317 -14.81 25.83 -6.70
C ARG A 317 -14.13 25.31 -7.95
N ASN A 318 -14.86 25.30 -9.08
CA ASN A 318 -14.32 24.80 -10.35
C ASN A 318 -13.18 25.65 -10.88
N ILE A 319 -13.31 26.97 -10.75
CA ILE A 319 -12.27 27.95 -11.09
C ILE A 319 -12.13 28.88 -9.90
N TYR A 320 -10.91 29.13 -9.46
CA TYR A 320 -10.65 30.11 -8.42
C TYR A 320 -9.27 30.73 -8.54
N ILE A 321 -9.15 31.96 -8.02
CA ILE A 321 -7.90 32.66 -7.81
C ILE A 321 -7.69 32.93 -6.32
N ASP A 322 -6.43 32.94 -5.94
CA ASP A 322 -5.95 33.36 -4.64
C ASP A 322 -4.85 34.43 -4.86
N VAL A 323 -5.11 35.66 -4.44
CA VAL A 323 -4.20 36.77 -4.63
C VAL A 323 -3.65 37.19 -3.28
N GLN A 324 -2.33 37.04 -3.10
CA GLN A 324 -1.66 37.47 -1.89
C GLN A 324 -1.36 38.96 -1.94
N ASN A 325 -1.49 39.65 -0.80
CA ASN A 325 -1.24 41.10 -0.65
C ASN A 325 -2.09 41.95 -1.63
N ALA A 326 -3.41 41.70 -1.69
CA ALA A 326 -4.32 42.42 -2.51
C ALA A 326 -4.88 43.69 -1.79
N THR A 327 -4.74 44.85 -2.40
CA THR A 327 -5.36 46.07 -1.92
C THR A 327 -6.88 46.05 -2.15
N THR A 328 -7.65 46.88 -1.43
CA THR A 328 -9.11 46.96 -1.61
C THR A 328 -9.51 47.38 -3.03
N GLU A 329 -8.69 48.20 -3.68
CA GLU A 329 -8.91 48.65 -5.07
C GLU A 329 -8.64 47.50 -6.05
N ASN A 330 -7.50 46.81 -5.93
CA ASN A 330 -7.12 45.73 -6.82
C ASN A 330 -8.06 44.51 -6.72
N CYS A 331 -8.70 44.27 -5.58
CA CYS A 331 -9.68 43.19 -5.45
C CYS A 331 -10.84 43.31 -6.45
N LYS A 332 -11.32 44.54 -6.73
CA LYS A 332 -12.36 44.77 -7.73
C LYS A 332 -11.85 44.49 -9.13
N ASP A 333 -10.64 44.93 -9.44
CA ASP A 333 -10.02 44.72 -10.75
C ASP A 333 -9.86 43.24 -11.05
N TYR A 334 -9.41 42.43 -10.08
CA TYR A 334 -9.31 40.98 -10.24
C TYR A 334 -10.69 40.31 -10.47
N ALA A 335 -11.72 40.73 -9.71
CA ALA A 335 -13.07 40.20 -9.89
C ALA A 335 -13.68 40.63 -11.24
N ASP A 336 -13.49 41.87 -11.66
CA ASP A 336 -13.99 42.40 -12.94
C ASP A 336 -13.30 41.72 -14.14
N VAL A 337 -11.99 41.47 -14.07
CA VAL A 337 -11.27 40.71 -15.09
C VAL A 337 -11.78 39.28 -15.18
N MET A 338 -11.96 38.59 -14.05
CA MET A 338 -12.50 37.22 -14.03
C MET A 338 -13.90 37.17 -14.66
N THR A 339 -14.79 38.11 -14.30
CA THR A 339 -16.15 38.15 -14.78
C THR A 339 -16.22 38.52 -16.26
N THR A 340 -15.49 39.55 -16.68
CA THR A 340 -15.46 40.01 -18.08
C THR A 340 -14.92 38.93 -19.02
N GLN A 341 -13.86 38.28 -18.64
CA GLN A 341 -13.33 37.17 -19.44
C GLN A 341 -14.26 35.95 -19.44
N ALA A 342 -14.96 35.64 -18.33
CA ALA A 342 -15.97 34.60 -18.31
C ALA A 342 -17.07 34.85 -19.33
N GLN A 343 -17.57 36.08 -19.39
CA GLN A 343 -18.57 36.50 -20.39
C GLN A 343 -18.05 36.36 -21.82
N LYS A 344 -16.81 36.78 -22.09
CA LYS A 344 -16.17 36.65 -23.41
C LYS A 344 -16.10 35.21 -23.90
N TYR A 345 -15.87 34.25 -22.98
CA TYR A 345 -15.84 32.84 -23.30
C TYR A 345 -17.22 32.15 -23.21
N GLY A 346 -18.28 32.88 -22.93
CA GLY A 346 -19.64 32.35 -22.76
C GLY A 346 -19.73 31.40 -21.53
N ILE A 347 -18.91 31.64 -20.52
CA ILE A 347 -18.90 30.86 -19.29
C ILE A 347 -19.95 31.43 -18.34
N GLU A 348 -20.92 30.60 -17.96
CA GLU A 348 -21.88 30.92 -16.92
C GLU A 348 -21.24 30.64 -15.54
N SER A 349 -21.11 31.67 -14.72
CA SER A 349 -20.60 31.58 -13.35
C SER A 349 -21.74 31.20 -12.41
N LYS A 350 -21.58 30.14 -11.65
CA LYS A 350 -22.52 29.66 -10.63
C LYS A 350 -21.83 29.66 -9.27
N ASN A 351 -22.59 29.84 -8.21
CA ASN A 351 -22.08 29.75 -6.83
C ASN A 351 -20.84 30.62 -6.60
N GLU A 352 -20.86 31.85 -7.12
CA GLU A 352 -19.76 32.79 -6.93
C GLU A 352 -19.52 33.04 -5.45
N LEU A 353 -18.25 33.04 -5.07
CA LEU A 353 -17.77 33.28 -3.73
C LEU A 353 -16.49 34.11 -3.80
N TYR A 354 -16.42 35.16 -3.02
CA TYR A 354 -15.21 35.94 -2.86
C TYR A 354 -15.12 36.48 -1.45
N TYR A 355 -13.90 36.64 -0.93
CA TYR A 355 -13.68 37.26 0.38
C TYR A 355 -12.22 37.67 0.55
N ARG A 356 -12.01 38.60 1.45
CA ARG A 356 -10.69 38.99 1.91
C ARG A 356 -10.36 38.23 3.21
N TYR A 357 -9.11 37.82 3.35
CA TYR A 357 -8.66 37.08 4.51
C TYR A 357 -7.19 37.33 4.78
N LEU A 358 -6.72 36.99 5.97
CA LEU A 358 -5.32 36.98 6.35
C LEU A 358 -4.96 35.61 6.89
N SER A 359 -3.92 34.97 6.35
CA SER A 359 -3.54 33.64 6.75
C SER A 359 -2.06 33.58 7.16
N PHE A 360 -1.77 32.82 8.20
CA PHE A 360 -0.41 32.60 8.68
C PHE A 360 -0.24 31.21 9.27
N SER A 361 1.02 30.72 9.29
CA SER A 361 1.40 29.46 9.90
C SER A 361 1.70 29.65 11.40
N SER A 362 1.28 28.73 12.25
CA SER A 362 1.43 28.84 13.69
C SER A 362 1.59 27.47 14.36
N TYR A 363 1.99 27.45 15.61
CA TYR A 363 1.95 26.25 16.47
C TYR A 363 0.86 26.42 17.53
N ALA A 364 -0.08 25.45 17.59
CA ALA A 364 -1.09 25.41 18.64
C ALA A 364 -0.47 24.93 19.96
N ASN A 365 -0.67 25.70 21.04
CA ASN A 365 -0.34 25.30 22.41
C ASN A 365 -1.63 25.06 23.24
N ASP A 366 -1.54 25.03 24.56
CA ASP A 366 -2.72 24.76 25.39
C ASP A 366 -3.68 25.95 25.50
N SER A 367 -3.25 27.16 25.25
CA SER A 367 -4.05 28.40 25.39
C SER A 367 -4.32 29.10 24.07
N GLY A 368 -3.69 28.74 22.95
CA GLY A 368 -3.84 29.43 21.67
C GLY A 368 -2.73 29.06 20.69
N TYR A 369 -2.23 30.08 19.99
CA TYR A 369 -1.25 29.95 18.90
C TYR A 369 0.00 30.78 19.20
N THR A 370 1.14 30.27 18.77
CA THR A 370 2.44 30.94 18.82
C THR A 370 3.10 30.98 17.45
N ALA A 371 3.92 32.02 17.20
CA ALA A 371 4.60 32.18 15.91
C ALA A 371 5.58 31.05 15.60
N THR A 372 5.74 30.75 14.31
CA THR A 372 6.72 29.77 13.80
C THR A 372 8.09 30.41 13.60
N VAL A 373 8.71 30.93 14.66
CA VAL A 373 9.99 31.67 14.53
C VAL A 373 11.18 30.78 14.22
N THR A 374 11.13 29.51 14.57
CA THR A 374 12.06 28.45 14.12
C THR A 374 11.34 27.12 14.13
N PRO A 375 11.33 26.37 13.03
CA PRO A 375 10.80 25.03 13.08
C PRO A 375 11.78 24.14 13.86
N ASP A 376 11.50 23.92 15.12
CA ASP A 376 12.10 22.79 15.83
C ASP A 376 11.43 21.53 15.30
N TYR A 377 12.05 20.91 14.31
CA TYR A 377 11.57 19.72 13.60
C TYR A 377 11.40 18.48 14.52
N ASN A 378 11.81 18.61 15.78
CA ASN A 378 11.86 17.48 16.71
C ASN A 378 10.58 17.23 17.52
N ASP A 379 9.62 18.16 17.58
CA ASP A 379 8.47 18.00 18.48
C ASP A 379 7.24 17.32 17.85
N GLY A 380 7.27 16.95 16.56
CA GLY A 380 6.13 16.28 15.91
C GLY A 380 4.83 17.10 15.91
N LEU A 381 4.89 18.37 16.30
CA LEU A 381 3.78 19.31 16.27
C LEU A 381 3.64 19.80 14.83
N GLY A 382 2.56 19.39 14.16
CA GLY A 382 2.23 19.89 12.84
C GLY A 382 2.00 21.40 12.90
N VAL A 383 2.44 22.11 11.87
CA VAL A 383 2.13 23.52 11.68
C VAL A 383 0.62 23.65 11.47
N ASP A 384 -0.01 24.55 12.22
CA ASP A 384 -1.41 24.91 12.09
C ASP A 384 -1.51 26.17 11.22
N ILE A 385 -2.42 26.19 10.24
CA ILE A 385 -2.76 27.36 9.43
C ILE A 385 -3.94 28.04 10.10
N VAL A 386 -3.74 29.30 10.46
CA VAL A 386 -4.78 30.18 11.02
C VAL A 386 -5.19 31.18 9.97
N THR A 387 -6.48 31.22 9.66
CA THR A 387 -7.06 32.18 8.71
C THR A 387 -8.01 33.11 9.43
N LEU A 388 -7.78 34.39 9.33
CA LEU A 388 -8.59 35.47 9.91
C LEU A 388 -9.48 36.07 8.84
N ILE A 389 -10.77 36.18 9.11
CA ILE A 389 -11.79 36.71 8.19
C ILE A 389 -12.57 37.82 8.86
N PRO A 390 -12.68 39.02 8.29
CA PRO A 390 -13.50 40.08 8.83
C PRO A 390 -14.99 39.69 8.92
N VAL A 391 -15.68 40.12 9.98
CA VAL A 391 -17.11 39.80 10.19
C VAL A 391 -17.99 40.33 9.06
N SER A 392 -17.60 41.40 8.38
CA SER A 392 -18.27 41.92 7.21
C SER A 392 -18.33 40.92 6.06
N GLU A 393 -17.20 40.24 5.80
CA GLU A 393 -17.10 39.16 4.80
C GLU A 393 -17.94 37.95 5.21
N TYR A 394 -17.83 37.53 6.48
CA TYR A 394 -18.63 36.46 7.03
C TYR A 394 -20.13 36.69 6.89
N ASN A 395 -20.60 37.88 7.27
CA ASN A 395 -22.01 38.24 7.17
C ASN A 395 -22.50 38.26 5.72
N ARG A 396 -21.69 38.81 4.82
CA ARG A 396 -22.03 38.86 3.38
C ARG A 396 -22.17 37.44 2.80
N ILE A 397 -21.26 36.50 3.16
CA ILE A 397 -21.27 35.16 2.62
C ILE A 397 -22.39 34.31 3.22
N THR A 398 -22.62 34.44 4.53
CA THR A 398 -23.56 33.56 5.24
C THR A 398 -24.98 34.12 5.33
N GLY A 399 -25.17 35.39 4.96
CA GLY A 399 -26.44 36.13 5.12
C GLY A 399 -26.82 36.42 6.59
N LYS A 400 -25.84 36.27 7.52
CA LYS A 400 -26.02 36.53 8.94
C LYS A 400 -25.71 38.01 9.25
N ASN A 401 -26.08 38.48 10.44
CA ASN A 401 -25.82 39.84 10.93
C ASN A 401 -25.08 39.76 12.28
N GLU A 402 -23.92 39.08 12.29
CA GLU A 402 -23.07 39.00 13.48
C GLU A 402 -22.35 40.32 13.71
N THR A 403 -22.20 40.69 14.98
CA THR A 403 -21.41 41.84 15.43
C THR A 403 -20.39 41.36 16.46
N LEU A 404 -19.14 41.80 16.33
CA LEU A 404 -18.05 41.42 17.23
C LEU A 404 -17.42 42.66 17.81
N GLN A 405 -17.09 42.62 19.11
CA GLN A 405 -16.21 43.59 19.76
C GLN A 405 -14.77 43.36 19.29
N SER A 406 -13.89 44.31 19.52
CA SER A 406 -12.48 44.23 19.10
C SER A 406 -11.70 43.09 19.75
N ASP A 407 -12.15 42.59 20.89
CA ASP A 407 -11.58 41.49 21.66
C ASP A 407 -12.36 40.16 21.51
N GLU A 408 -13.38 40.13 20.65
CA GLU A 408 -14.22 38.95 20.40
C GLU A 408 -13.92 38.32 19.03
N VAL A 409 -14.01 37.00 18.95
CA VAL A 409 -13.87 36.20 17.72
C VAL A 409 -14.92 35.09 17.65
N LEU A 410 -15.31 34.69 16.42
CA LEU A 410 -15.95 33.39 16.23
C LEU A 410 -14.91 32.37 15.80
N SER A 411 -15.04 31.14 16.25
CA SER A 411 -14.10 30.07 15.93
C SER A 411 -14.74 29.02 15.04
N CYS A 412 -14.06 28.66 13.95
CA CYS A 412 -14.40 27.53 13.10
C CYS A 412 -13.12 26.68 12.93
N THR A 413 -13.08 25.51 13.58
CA THR A 413 -11.89 24.65 13.55
C THR A 413 -12.27 23.28 12.94
N PRO A 414 -12.28 23.19 11.60
CA PRO A 414 -12.58 21.93 10.93
C PRO A 414 -11.53 20.85 11.19
N ARG A 415 -10.27 21.27 11.42
CA ARG A 415 -9.15 20.37 11.63
C ARG A 415 -8.09 21.02 12.50
N GLY A 416 -7.92 20.55 13.72
CA GLY A 416 -6.95 21.10 14.67
C GLY A 416 -7.45 21.07 16.09
N LYS A 417 -6.86 21.89 16.93
CA LYS A 417 -7.24 22.04 18.32
C LYS A 417 -8.35 23.12 18.44
N ALA A 418 -9.55 22.69 18.81
CA ALA A 418 -10.62 23.63 19.12
C ALA A 418 -10.38 24.22 20.52
N PHE A 419 -10.46 25.54 20.60
CA PHE A 419 -10.39 26.28 21.87
C PHE A 419 -11.82 26.67 22.31
N SER A 420 -12.02 26.78 23.62
CA SER A 420 -13.31 27.19 24.21
C SER A 420 -13.09 28.33 25.20
N GLY A 421 -13.98 29.30 25.14
CA GLY A 421 -13.96 30.49 25.99
C GLY A 421 -12.98 31.56 25.54
N THR A 422 -11.69 31.28 25.50
CA THR A 422 -10.66 32.25 25.10
C THR A 422 -9.60 31.58 24.25
N VAL A 423 -9.09 32.27 23.23
CA VAL A 423 -7.96 31.85 22.40
C VAL A 423 -6.90 32.96 22.42
N LYS A 424 -5.63 32.57 22.55
CA LYS A 424 -4.51 33.51 22.50
C LYS A 424 -3.85 33.47 21.13
N PHE A 425 -3.48 34.63 20.62
CA PHE A 425 -2.60 34.78 19.45
C PHE A 425 -1.36 35.55 19.91
N GLY A 426 -0.25 34.83 20.10
CA GLY A 426 0.90 35.37 20.79
C GLY A 426 0.57 35.69 22.24
N ASP A 427 0.73 36.98 22.62
CA ASP A 427 0.43 37.46 23.97
C ASP A 427 -1.01 37.96 24.13
N ASP A 428 -1.73 38.26 23.02
CA ASP A 428 -3.07 38.81 23.01
C ASP A 428 -4.13 37.72 23.18
N ALA A 429 -5.15 37.99 24.01
CA ALA A 429 -6.22 37.05 24.32
C ALA A 429 -7.57 37.57 23.74
N TYR A 430 -8.23 36.70 22.99
CA TYR A 430 -9.53 36.99 22.37
C TYR A 430 -10.60 36.05 22.92
N LYS A 431 -11.77 36.58 23.19
CA LYS A 431 -12.92 35.85 23.70
C LYS A 431 -13.66 35.18 22.54
N ILE A 432 -13.85 33.86 22.61
CA ILE A 432 -14.68 33.16 21.63
C ILE A 432 -16.15 33.33 21.98
N LYS A 433 -16.86 34.14 21.17
CA LYS A 433 -18.29 34.39 21.37
C LYS A 433 -19.14 33.14 21.14
N HIS A 434 -18.90 32.42 20.05
CA HIS A 434 -19.43 31.09 19.78
C HIS A 434 -18.63 30.40 18.66
N THR A 435 -18.84 29.07 18.52
CA THR A 435 -18.22 28.26 17.48
C THR A 435 -19.16 28.15 16.28
N VAL A 436 -18.59 28.22 15.09
CA VAL A 436 -19.28 28.01 13.80
C VAL A 436 -18.88 26.66 13.25
N ASP A 437 -19.84 25.84 12.83
CA ASP A 437 -19.59 24.47 12.38
C ASP A 437 -18.90 24.42 11.00
N VAL A 438 -19.34 25.26 10.06
CA VAL A 438 -18.81 25.29 8.69
C VAL A 438 -18.74 26.73 8.19
N PHE A 439 -17.61 27.08 7.56
CA PHE A 439 -17.47 28.29 6.79
C PHE A 439 -17.19 27.92 5.33
N PRO A 440 -17.95 28.46 4.35
CA PRO A 440 -17.66 28.25 2.94
C PRO A 440 -16.32 28.88 2.58
N THR A 441 -15.35 28.08 2.15
CA THR A 441 -14.03 28.57 1.77
C THR A 441 -13.75 28.30 0.30
N ILE A 442 -12.87 29.11 -0.28
CA ILE A 442 -12.29 28.86 -1.62
C ILE A 442 -10.90 28.29 -1.48
N ASP A 443 -10.24 28.51 -0.32
CA ASP A 443 -8.87 28.11 -0.11
C ASP A 443 -8.69 26.59 -0.15
N SER A 444 -7.53 26.17 -0.61
CA SER A 444 -7.14 24.75 -0.70
C SER A 444 -6.48 24.23 0.59
N TYR A 445 -6.53 24.97 1.70
CA TYR A 445 -5.89 24.56 2.96
C TYR A 445 -6.45 23.25 3.50
N SER A 446 -7.71 22.95 3.21
CA SER A 446 -8.32 21.64 3.51
C SER A 446 -7.60 20.46 2.86
N ALA A 447 -6.88 20.70 1.77
CA ALA A 447 -6.08 19.71 1.04
C ALA A 447 -4.68 19.53 1.61
N PHE A 448 -4.19 20.44 2.45
CA PHE A 448 -2.89 20.30 3.08
C PHE A 448 -2.93 19.37 4.28
N THR A 449 -1.77 18.85 4.65
CA THR A 449 -1.60 17.94 5.80
C THR A 449 -1.66 18.64 7.13
N SER A 450 -1.52 19.97 7.11
CA SER A 450 -1.58 20.84 8.28
C SER A 450 -2.98 20.90 8.86
N ASN A 451 -3.09 21.19 10.14
CA ASN A 451 -4.33 21.59 10.75
C ASN A 451 -4.68 23.01 10.23
N TYR A 452 -5.95 23.36 10.23
CA TYR A 452 -6.41 24.68 9.83
C TYR A 452 -7.61 25.11 10.65
N SER A 453 -7.63 26.41 10.98
CA SER A 453 -8.68 27.04 11.77
C SER A 453 -9.00 28.40 11.20
N TYR A 454 -10.28 28.72 11.15
CA TYR A 454 -10.78 30.03 10.73
C TYR A 454 -11.27 30.77 11.97
N TYR A 455 -10.89 32.03 12.08
CA TYR A 455 -11.38 32.93 13.10
C TYR A 455 -12.01 34.15 12.42
N ILE A 456 -13.27 34.40 12.73
CA ILE A 456 -13.95 35.58 12.27
C ILE A 456 -13.64 36.69 13.30
N VAL A 457 -13.11 37.82 12.83
CA VAL A 457 -12.67 38.96 13.62
C VAL A 457 -13.54 40.21 13.32
N SER A 458 -13.51 41.19 14.20
CA SER A 458 -14.36 42.40 14.08
C SER A 458 -14.15 43.14 12.75
N ASP A 459 -12.93 43.35 12.35
CA ASP A 459 -12.56 44.09 11.12
C ASP A 459 -11.14 43.72 10.64
N GLU A 460 -10.71 44.33 9.54
CA GLU A 460 -9.37 44.12 8.96
C GLU A 460 -8.28 44.64 9.92
N LYS A 461 -8.53 45.67 10.72
CA LYS A 461 -7.55 46.19 11.69
C LYS A 461 -7.28 45.17 12.80
N ALA A 462 -8.33 44.49 13.28
CA ALA A 462 -8.20 43.44 14.26
C ALA A 462 -7.39 42.23 13.69
N ALA A 463 -7.64 41.86 12.42
CA ALA A 463 -6.85 40.83 11.73
C ALA A 463 -5.36 41.19 11.67
N MET A 464 -5.07 42.42 11.28
CA MET A 464 -3.69 42.94 11.21
C MET A 464 -3.04 43.07 12.60
N SER A 465 -3.79 43.42 13.64
CA SER A 465 -3.29 43.44 15.01
C SER A 465 -2.88 42.08 15.47
N ILE A 466 -3.69 41.03 15.23
CA ILE A 466 -3.38 39.64 15.53
C ILE A 466 -2.12 39.20 14.76
N TYR A 467 -2.01 39.47 13.48
CA TYR A 467 -0.87 39.13 12.65
C TYR A 467 0.42 39.75 13.16
N ASN A 468 0.38 41.01 13.55
CA ASN A 468 1.52 41.75 14.10
C ASN A 468 1.92 41.21 15.49
N SER A 469 0.95 40.86 16.36
CA SER A 469 1.23 40.30 17.69
C SER A 469 1.85 38.91 17.60
N MET A 470 1.60 38.19 16.51
CA MET A 470 2.27 36.92 16.19
C MET A 470 3.72 37.09 15.69
N GLY A 471 4.24 38.32 15.58
CA GLY A 471 5.63 38.58 15.21
C GLY A 471 5.92 38.49 13.70
N TYR A 472 4.91 38.45 12.86
CA TYR A 472 5.05 38.42 11.39
C TYR A 472 5.32 39.82 10.77
N LYS A 473 5.98 40.71 11.50
CA LYS A 473 6.42 41.99 10.93
C LYS A 473 7.48 41.72 9.86
N SER A 474 7.27 42.24 8.65
CA SER A 474 8.33 42.21 7.64
C SER A 474 9.48 43.11 8.11
N GLU A 475 10.60 42.50 8.56
CA GLU A 475 11.85 43.24 8.75
C GLU A 475 12.39 43.65 7.37
N GLY A 476 12.34 44.96 7.09
CA GLY A 476 13.09 45.55 5.99
C GLY A 476 12.35 45.85 4.67
N ALA A 477 11.09 45.57 4.56
CA ALA A 477 10.27 46.11 3.45
C ALA A 477 9.37 47.24 3.94
N ASP A 478 9.18 48.27 3.11
CA ASP A 478 8.23 49.37 3.36
C ASP A 478 6.92 48.81 3.94
N ALA A 479 6.38 49.47 4.95
CA ALA A 479 5.12 49.11 5.64
C ALA A 479 3.88 48.98 4.74
N SER A 480 4.07 49.05 3.42
CA SER A 480 3.06 48.96 2.36
C SER A 480 2.69 47.55 1.91
N HIS A 481 3.35 46.46 2.39
CA HIS A 481 3.18 45.10 1.85
C HIS A 481 2.48 44.09 2.75
N THR A 482 1.72 44.50 3.73
CA THR A 482 0.87 43.61 4.56
C THR A 482 -0.60 43.77 4.26
N ASP A 483 -0.96 43.74 2.98
CA ASP A 483 -2.35 43.72 2.58
C ASP A 483 -2.96 42.33 2.74
N MET A 484 -4.27 42.29 2.99
CA MET A 484 -5.00 41.02 3.09
C MET A 484 -4.99 40.28 1.76
N SER A 485 -5.02 38.96 1.80
CA SER A 485 -5.23 38.13 0.62
C SER A 485 -6.68 38.21 0.15
N PHE A 486 -6.90 38.01 -1.15
CA PHE A 486 -8.20 37.99 -1.79
C PHE A 486 -8.43 36.65 -2.50
N ALA A 487 -9.52 36.00 -2.18
CA ALA A 487 -9.95 34.78 -2.84
C ALA A 487 -11.23 35.04 -3.62
N TYR A 488 -11.26 34.61 -4.88
CA TYR A 488 -12.44 34.67 -5.75
C TYR A 488 -12.60 33.36 -6.51
N GLY A 489 -13.80 32.81 -6.56
CA GLY A 489 -14.04 31.60 -7.31
C GLY A 489 -15.51 31.34 -7.63
N PHE A 490 -15.73 30.53 -8.64
CA PHE A 490 -17.06 30.14 -9.11
C PHE A 490 -17.09 28.71 -9.66
N ASP A 491 -18.29 28.15 -9.75
CA ASP A 491 -18.57 26.90 -10.42
C ASP A 491 -19.03 27.14 -11.86
N THR A 492 -18.71 26.23 -12.78
CA THR A 492 -19.15 26.28 -14.18
C THR A 492 -19.23 24.88 -14.79
N ASP A 493 -20.20 24.73 -15.71
CA ASP A 493 -20.36 23.51 -16.52
C ASP A 493 -19.65 23.59 -17.89
N ALA A 494 -18.98 24.71 -18.20
CA ALA A 494 -18.31 24.95 -19.47
C ALA A 494 -17.37 23.78 -19.88
N PRO A 495 -17.24 23.45 -21.18
CA PRO A 495 -16.35 22.41 -21.67
C PRO A 495 -14.89 22.69 -21.29
N LYS A 496 -14.09 21.61 -21.18
CA LYS A 496 -12.68 21.70 -20.75
C LYS A 496 -11.83 22.64 -21.62
N ASP A 497 -12.03 22.58 -22.93
CA ASP A 497 -11.23 23.37 -23.87
C ASP A 497 -11.54 24.87 -23.73
N VAL A 498 -12.80 25.21 -23.45
CA VAL A 498 -13.21 26.57 -23.13
C VAL A 498 -12.56 27.04 -21.83
N GLN A 499 -12.59 26.21 -20.77
CA GLN A 499 -11.92 26.53 -19.51
C GLN A 499 -10.40 26.68 -19.69
N LYS A 500 -9.76 25.83 -20.51
CA LYS A 500 -8.32 25.98 -20.82
C LYS A 500 -8.01 27.31 -21.52
N GLY A 501 -8.79 27.71 -22.50
CA GLY A 501 -8.64 29.01 -23.17
C GLY A 501 -8.80 30.18 -22.21
N TYR A 502 -9.86 30.14 -21.41
CA TYR A 502 -10.12 31.10 -20.35
C TYR A 502 -8.96 31.22 -19.36
N MET A 503 -8.47 30.09 -18.82
CA MET A 503 -7.37 30.07 -17.86
C MET A 503 -6.06 30.63 -18.44
N LYS A 504 -5.79 30.35 -19.72
CA LYS A 504 -4.62 30.89 -20.43
C LYS A 504 -4.68 32.40 -20.55
N ASP A 505 -5.83 32.95 -21.00
CA ASP A 505 -5.99 34.41 -21.17
C ASP A 505 -5.97 35.13 -19.82
N ILE A 506 -6.60 34.58 -18.79
CA ILE A 506 -6.58 35.14 -17.42
C ILE A 506 -5.15 35.16 -16.86
N SER A 507 -4.38 34.08 -17.06
CA SER A 507 -3.00 34.03 -16.62
C SER A 507 -2.14 35.13 -17.23
N LEU A 508 -2.33 35.43 -18.50
CA LEU A 508 -1.62 36.51 -19.18
C LEU A 508 -2.03 37.89 -18.65
N LEU A 509 -3.35 38.13 -18.47
CA LEU A 509 -3.87 39.38 -17.93
C LEU A 509 -3.41 39.63 -16.48
N PHE A 510 -3.33 38.61 -15.68
CA PHE A 510 -2.84 38.76 -14.30
C PHE A 510 -1.35 39.00 -14.22
N CYS A 511 -0.55 38.52 -15.16
CA CYS A 511 0.86 38.89 -15.28
C CYS A 511 1.05 40.41 -15.53
N ASP A 512 0.12 41.04 -16.23
CA ASP A 512 0.18 42.48 -16.51
C ASP A 512 -0.32 43.34 -15.33
N ILE A 513 -1.25 42.83 -14.51
CA ILE A 513 -1.85 43.56 -13.38
C ILE A 513 -1.05 43.39 -12.08
N SER A 514 -0.40 42.24 -11.89
CA SER A 514 0.26 41.89 -10.64
C SER A 514 1.78 42.20 -10.68
N GLU A 515 2.13 43.49 -10.56
CA GLU A 515 3.55 43.85 -10.39
C GLU A 515 4.15 43.39 -9.03
N THR A 516 3.31 43.23 -8.00
CA THR A 516 3.75 42.97 -6.60
C THR A 516 3.02 41.85 -5.89
N SER A 517 1.93 41.28 -6.47
CA SER A 517 1.08 40.30 -5.84
C SER A 517 1.29 38.91 -6.45
N ALA A 518 1.47 37.87 -5.62
CA ALA A 518 1.47 36.51 -6.11
C ALA A 518 0.03 36.05 -6.35
N VAL A 519 -0.27 35.62 -7.58
CA VAL A 519 -1.59 35.11 -7.98
C VAL A 519 -1.52 33.64 -8.22
N ASP A 520 -2.24 32.86 -7.43
CA ASP A 520 -2.44 31.42 -7.64
C ASP A 520 -3.77 31.19 -8.37
N LEU A 521 -3.69 30.66 -9.59
CA LEU A 521 -4.83 30.46 -10.47
C LEU A 521 -5.11 28.97 -10.64
N ASN A 522 -6.27 28.52 -10.22
CA ASN A 522 -6.63 27.13 -10.15
C ASN A 522 -7.90 26.78 -10.93
N CYS A 523 -7.87 25.63 -11.64
CA CYS A 523 -9.00 25.08 -12.37
C CYS A 523 -9.14 23.58 -12.10
N ALA A 524 -10.23 23.20 -11.44
CA ALA A 524 -10.50 21.82 -11.07
C ALA A 524 -10.49 20.86 -12.28
N LYS A 525 -11.06 21.30 -13.42
CA LYS A 525 -11.21 20.47 -14.62
C LYS A 525 -9.89 20.20 -15.34
N ILE A 526 -8.94 21.16 -15.26
CA ILE A 526 -7.58 20.99 -15.79
C ILE A 526 -6.75 20.10 -14.86
N SER A 527 -6.80 20.37 -13.57
CA SER A 527 -6.04 19.64 -12.55
C SER A 527 -6.54 18.21 -12.37
N ARG A 528 -7.79 17.93 -12.76
CA ARG A 528 -8.37 16.58 -12.69
C ARG A 528 -7.56 15.54 -13.44
N ASP A 529 -7.01 15.87 -14.61
CA ASP A 529 -6.25 14.92 -15.41
C ASP A 529 -4.96 14.48 -14.68
N SER A 530 -4.23 15.43 -14.10
CA SER A 530 -3.03 15.14 -13.31
C SER A 530 -3.37 14.31 -12.07
N MET A 531 -4.48 14.62 -11.39
CA MET A 531 -4.96 13.84 -10.26
C MET A 531 -5.39 12.42 -10.65
N MET A 532 -6.13 12.29 -11.77
CA MET A 532 -6.52 10.97 -12.29
C MET A 532 -5.30 10.17 -12.73
N SER A 533 -4.27 10.79 -13.29
CA SER A 533 -3.00 10.13 -13.62
C SER A 533 -2.32 9.60 -12.37
N LEU A 534 -2.28 10.38 -11.28
CA LEU A 534 -1.69 9.98 -10.01
C LEU A 534 -2.48 8.84 -9.34
N TYR A 535 -3.77 9.06 -9.07
CA TYR A 535 -4.58 8.09 -8.30
C TYR A 535 -4.95 6.86 -9.13
N GLY A 536 -5.19 7.02 -10.43
CA GLY A 536 -5.39 5.92 -11.35
C GLY A 536 -4.12 5.09 -11.56
N GLY A 537 -2.96 5.74 -11.61
CA GLY A 537 -1.65 5.09 -11.63
C GLY A 537 -1.39 4.28 -10.34
N LEU A 538 -1.65 4.85 -9.16
CA LEU A 538 -1.56 4.15 -7.88
C LEU A 538 -2.52 2.97 -7.80
N PHE A 539 -3.76 3.13 -8.29
CA PHE A 539 -4.73 2.05 -8.36
C PHE A 539 -4.26 0.91 -9.26
N PHE A 540 -3.74 1.23 -10.45
CA PHE A 540 -3.19 0.23 -11.37
C PHE A 540 -2.03 -0.54 -10.74
N ILE A 541 -1.09 0.16 -10.08
CA ILE A 541 0.02 -0.45 -9.36
C ILE A 541 -0.49 -1.33 -8.23
N GLY A 542 -1.45 -0.85 -7.46
CA GLY A 542 -2.04 -1.59 -6.34
C GLY A 542 -2.69 -2.88 -6.78
N ILE A 543 -3.46 -2.88 -7.86
CA ILE A 543 -4.05 -4.09 -8.44
C ILE A 543 -2.98 -5.03 -8.99
N THR A 544 -1.96 -4.50 -9.67
CA THR A 544 -0.85 -5.28 -10.22
C THR A 544 -0.06 -5.99 -9.13
N LEU A 545 0.35 -5.27 -8.09
CA LEU A 545 1.06 -5.84 -6.93
C LEU A 545 0.14 -6.78 -6.12
N GLY A 546 -1.12 -6.41 -5.95
CA GLY A 546 -2.12 -7.25 -5.31
C GLY A 546 -2.28 -8.60 -6.00
N LEU A 547 -2.33 -8.61 -7.34
CA LEU A 547 -2.38 -9.83 -8.14
C LEU A 547 -1.10 -10.64 -8.00
N LEU A 548 0.07 -9.99 -8.02
CA LEU A 548 1.36 -10.65 -7.82
C LEU A 548 1.43 -11.36 -6.45
N PHE A 549 1.07 -10.67 -5.38
CA PHE A 549 1.06 -11.22 -4.03
C PHE A 549 -0.02 -12.30 -3.84
N LEU A 550 -1.18 -12.16 -4.49
CA LEU A 550 -2.23 -13.17 -4.47
C LEU A 550 -1.74 -14.48 -5.11
N VAL A 551 -1.15 -14.41 -6.30
CA VAL A 551 -0.60 -15.60 -6.98
C VAL A 551 0.54 -16.22 -6.18
N ALA A 552 1.42 -15.38 -5.60
CA ALA A 552 2.46 -15.85 -4.69
C ALA A 552 1.86 -16.61 -3.49
N THR A 553 0.83 -16.06 -2.87
CA THR A 553 0.12 -16.70 -1.75
C THR A 553 -0.47 -18.05 -2.16
N VAL A 554 -1.17 -18.10 -3.29
CA VAL A 554 -1.78 -19.33 -3.84
C VAL A 554 -0.73 -20.43 -4.07
N LEU A 555 0.41 -20.06 -4.66
CA LEU A 555 1.46 -21.01 -4.97
C LEU A 555 2.20 -21.50 -3.70
N ILE A 556 2.43 -20.63 -2.73
CA ILE A 556 3.00 -21.03 -1.42
C ILE A 556 2.06 -22.02 -0.73
N ILE A 557 0.77 -21.75 -0.74
CA ILE A 557 -0.26 -22.64 -0.19
C ILE A 557 -0.22 -23.99 -0.91
N TYR A 558 -0.21 -23.98 -2.24
CA TYR A 558 -0.19 -25.20 -3.07
C TYR A 558 1.03 -26.07 -2.77
N TYR A 559 2.24 -25.50 -2.82
CA TYR A 559 3.46 -26.22 -2.51
C TYR A 559 3.48 -26.81 -1.09
N LYS A 560 3.01 -26.02 -0.15
CA LYS A 560 2.90 -26.44 1.24
C LYS A 560 1.97 -27.64 1.38
N GLN A 561 0.78 -27.59 0.77
CA GLN A 561 -0.21 -28.66 0.85
C GLN A 561 0.30 -29.97 0.21
N ILE A 562 0.98 -29.88 -0.92
CA ILE A 562 1.60 -31.06 -1.55
C ILE A 562 2.65 -31.67 -0.64
N SER A 563 3.56 -30.85 -0.09
CA SER A 563 4.61 -31.35 0.82
C SER A 563 4.02 -32.03 2.05
N GLU A 564 3.04 -31.38 2.69
CA GLU A 564 2.35 -31.95 3.85
C GLU A 564 1.61 -33.25 3.49
N GLY A 565 1.01 -33.33 2.31
CA GLY A 565 0.31 -34.52 1.84
C GLY A 565 1.22 -35.75 1.78
N TYR A 566 2.46 -35.59 1.25
CA TYR A 566 3.43 -36.68 1.20
C TYR A 566 3.97 -37.07 2.59
N ASP A 567 4.26 -36.10 3.45
CA ASP A 567 4.74 -36.35 4.81
C ASP A 567 3.66 -37.03 5.67
N ASP A 568 2.42 -36.66 5.51
CA ASP A 568 1.31 -37.21 6.27
C ASP A 568 0.85 -38.60 5.79
N LYS A 569 1.07 -38.93 4.51
CA LYS A 569 0.71 -40.25 3.95
C LYS A 569 1.25 -41.39 4.84
N GLN A 570 2.53 -41.35 5.20
CA GLN A 570 3.14 -42.37 6.06
C GLN A 570 2.56 -42.38 7.49
N ARG A 571 2.29 -41.19 8.06
CA ARG A 571 1.72 -41.07 9.41
C ARG A 571 0.31 -41.63 9.49
N TYR A 572 -0.51 -41.41 8.44
CA TYR A 572 -1.88 -41.94 8.43
C TYR A 572 -1.95 -43.42 8.19
N VAL A 573 -1.03 -44.00 7.41
CA VAL A 573 -0.90 -45.47 7.31
C VAL A 573 -0.60 -46.09 8.69
N ILE A 574 0.31 -45.45 9.44
CA ILE A 574 0.63 -45.92 10.81
C ILE A 574 -0.62 -45.80 11.72
N MET A 575 -1.34 -44.70 11.68
CA MET A 575 -2.56 -44.50 12.49
C MET A 575 -3.67 -45.50 12.16
N GLN A 576 -3.84 -45.86 10.88
CA GLN A 576 -4.78 -46.90 10.46
C GLN A 576 -4.35 -48.27 10.96
N ASN A 577 -3.04 -48.59 10.92
CA ASN A 577 -2.50 -49.84 11.44
C ASN A 577 -2.67 -49.97 12.97
N VAL A 578 -2.75 -48.86 13.69
CA VAL A 578 -3.00 -48.83 15.16
C VAL A 578 -4.52 -48.81 15.48
N GLY A 579 -5.38 -48.90 14.45
CA GLY A 579 -6.83 -49.09 14.64
C GLY A 579 -7.73 -47.88 14.40
N MET A 580 -7.21 -46.76 13.91
CA MET A 580 -8.08 -45.63 13.53
C MET A 580 -8.87 -45.96 12.26
N SER A 581 -10.16 -45.70 12.28
CA SER A 581 -11.04 -45.80 11.11
C SER A 581 -10.72 -44.75 10.04
N LYS A 582 -10.96 -45.04 8.76
CA LYS A 582 -10.79 -44.09 7.65
C LYS A 582 -11.58 -42.80 7.86
N LYS A 583 -12.78 -42.86 8.49
CA LYS A 583 -13.62 -41.68 8.78
C LYS A 583 -12.97 -40.79 9.84
N GLU A 584 -12.38 -41.37 10.89
CA GLU A 584 -11.68 -40.62 11.95
C GLU A 584 -10.40 -39.97 11.41
N VAL A 585 -9.64 -40.70 10.59
CA VAL A 585 -8.47 -40.16 9.89
C VAL A 585 -8.87 -38.94 9.06
N LYS A 586 -9.91 -39.07 8.20
CA LYS A 586 -10.40 -37.99 7.34
C LYS A 586 -10.88 -36.76 8.14
N LYS A 587 -11.59 -36.98 9.25
CA LYS A 587 -12.06 -35.92 10.15
C LYS A 587 -10.91 -35.20 10.87
N SER A 588 -9.89 -35.96 11.29
CA SER A 588 -8.68 -35.41 11.92
C SER A 588 -7.89 -34.55 10.93
N ILE A 589 -7.67 -35.04 9.71
CA ILE A 589 -7.02 -34.31 8.61
C ILE A 589 -7.77 -33.00 8.35
N HIS A 590 -9.07 -33.09 8.12
CA HIS A 590 -9.89 -31.91 7.79
C HIS A 590 -9.78 -30.81 8.85
N SER A 591 -9.88 -31.17 10.13
CA SER A 591 -9.76 -30.22 11.23
C SER A 591 -8.38 -29.56 11.29
N GLN A 592 -7.29 -30.32 11.07
CA GLN A 592 -5.93 -29.81 11.11
C GLN A 592 -5.62 -28.92 9.93
N VAL A 593 -5.93 -29.38 8.71
CA VAL A 593 -5.72 -28.62 7.48
C VAL A 593 -6.49 -27.30 7.52
N LEU A 594 -7.75 -27.31 7.98
CA LEU A 594 -8.56 -26.12 8.09
C LEU A 594 -7.97 -25.10 9.06
N THR A 595 -7.53 -25.54 10.25
CA THR A 595 -6.94 -24.66 11.27
C THR A 595 -5.64 -24.03 10.74
N VAL A 596 -4.75 -24.85 10.19
CA VAL A 596 -3.45 -24.38 9.66
C VAL A 596 -3.64 -23.43 8.47
N PHE A 597 -4.66 -23.68 7.67
CA PHE A 597 -4.94 -22.89 6.46
C PHE A 597 -5.52 -21.53 6.77
N PHE A 598 -6.53 -21.44 7.64
CA PHE A 598 -7.22 -20.19 7.93
C PHE A 598 -6.53 -19.31 8.97
N LEU A 599 -5.60 -19.86 9.76
CA LEU A 599 -4.86 -19.07 10.75
C LEU A 599 -4.11 -17.87 10.15
N PRO A 600 -3.37 -17.99 9.02
CA PRO A 600 -2.73 -16.85 8.38
C PRO A 600 -3.71 -15.78 7.90
N LEU A 601 -4.87 -16.18 7.34
CA LEU A 601 -5.90 -15.24 6.88
C LEU A 601 -6.50 -14.45 8.04
N VAL A 602 -6.87 -15.12 9.12
CA VAL A 602 -7.42 -14.45 10.32
C VAL A 602 -6.39 -13.47 10.90
N THR A 603 -5.12 -13.89 10.96
CA THR A 603 -4.04 -13.01 11.44
C THR A 603 -3.85 -11.82 10.50
N ALA A 604 -3.93 -11.99 9.18
CA ALA A 604 -3.86 -10.89 8.21
C ALA A 604 -5.00 -9.88 8.38
N VAL A 605 -6.22 -10.36 8.64
CA VAL A 605 -7.37 -9.49 8.95
C VAL A 605 -7.14 -8.73 10.25
N ILE A 606 -6.57 -9.35 11.27
CA ILE A 606 -6.20 -8.68 12.53
C ILE A 606 -5.15 -7.58 12.25
N HIS A 607 -4.13 -7.87 11.44
CA HIS A 607 -3.11 -6.87 11.08
C HIS A 607 -3.71 -5.63 10.41
N ILE A 608 -4.63 -5.80 9.46
CA ILE A 608 -5.26 -4.64 8.80
C ILE A 608 -6.17 -3.88 9.76
N CYS A 609 -6.86 -4.55 10.68
CA CYS A 609 -7.68 -3.87 11.70
C CYS A 609 -6.83 -2.95 12.58
N PHE A 610 -5.67 -3.41 13.06
CA PHE A 610 -4.75 -2.55 13.82
C PHE A 610 -4.08 -1.49 12.96
N GLY A 611 -3.75 -1.81 11.70
CA GLY A 611 -3.17 -0.88 10.73
C GLY A 611 -4.16 0.18 10.22
N PHE A 612 -5.47 -0.02 10.38
CA PHE A 612 -6.50 0.85 9.81
C PHE A 612 -6.31 2.33 10.17
N LYS A 613 -6.01 2.62 11.43
CA LYS A 613 -5.85 4.00 11.91
C LYS A 613 -4.63 4.70 11.30
N VAL A 614 -3.48 4.04 11.24
CA VAL A 614 -2.27 4.63 10.62
C VAL A 614 -2.45 4.79 9.11
N ILE A 615 -3.08 3.83 8.44
CA ILE A 615 -3.38 3.91 6.99
C ILE A 615 -4.34 5.08 6.72
N THR A 616 -5.38 5.26 7.55
CA THR A 616 -6.29 6.42 7.43
C THR A 616 -5.53 7.75 7.54
N LYS A 617 -4.51 7.83 8.41
CA LYS A 617 -3.65 9.02 8.51
C LYS A 617 -2.80 9.22 7.25
N LEU A 618 -2.25 8.12 6.69
CA LEU A 618 -1.50 8.19 5.42
C LEU A 618 -2.39 8.60 4.24
N LEU A 619 -3.63 8.11 4.19
CA LEU A 619 -4.60 8.50 3.16
C LEU A 619 -4.94 10.00 3.20
N LYS A 620 -4.93 10.60 4.41
CA LYS A 620 -5.07 12.05 4.56
C LYS A 620 -3.92 12.85 3.92
N LEU A 621 -2.70 12.30 3.86
CA LEU A 621 -1.59 12.90 3.10
C LEU A 621 -1.89 12.98 1.59
N LEU A 622 -2.71 12.05 1.11
CA LEU A 622 -3.19 11.99 -0.27
C LEU A 622 -4.59 12.61 -0.42
N ASN A 623 -4.99 13.49 0.49
CA ASN A 623 -6.25 14.23 0.52
C ASN A 623 -7.53 13.38 0.64
N LEU A 624 -7.43 12.09 0.95
CA LEU A 624 -8.60 11.26 1.23
C LEU A 624 -8.97 11.35 2.72
N SER A 625 -9.98 12.15 3.02
CA SER A 625 -10.51 12.33 4.38
C SER A 625 -11.72 11.45 4.71
N ASN A 626 -12.33 10.82 3.70
CA ASN A 626 -13.53 9.99 3.84
C ASN A 626 -13.20 8.61 4.43
N VAL A 627 -13.20 8.54 5.76
CA VAL A 627 -12.90 7.30 6.52
C VAL A 627 -13.94 6.21 6.25
N THR A 628 -15.22 6.59 6.06
CA THR A 628 -16.32 5.66 5.78
C THR A 628 -16.11 4.94 4.45
N LEU A 629 -15.68 5.67 3.41
CA LEU A 629 -15.34 5.09 2.12
C LEU A 629 -14.20 4.07 2.27
N PHE A 630 -13.12 4.44 2.97
CA PHE A 630 -12.00 3.53 3.20
C PHE A 630 -12.41 2.28 3.97
N PHE A 631 -13.28 2.41 4.97
CA PHE A 631 -13.81 1.27 5.72
C PHE A 631 -14.54 0.29 4.80
N TRP A 632 -15.48 0.76 3.98
CA TRP A 632 -16.24 -0.11 3.07
C TRP A 632 -15.38 -0.73 1.97
N CYS A 633 -14.42 0.00 1.42
CA CYS A 633 -13.44 -0.54 0.47
C CYS A 633 -12.58 -1.64 1.11
N THR A 634 -12.19 -1.46 2.39
CA THR A 634 -11.43 -2.48 3.13
C THR A 634 -12.27 -3.72 3.37
N VAL A 635 -13.53 -3.58 3.81
CA VAL A 635 -14.47 -4.71 4.00
C VAL A 635 -14.70 -5.46 2.68
N ALA A 636 -14.93 -4.75 1.59
CA ALA A 636 -15.09 -5.36 0.27
C ALA A 636 -13.83 -6.13 -0.17
N THR A 637 -12.66 -5.55 0.01
CA THR A 637 -11.37 -6.20 -0.30
C THR A 637 -11.16 -7.46 0.53
N ILE A 638 -11.41 -7.42 1.83
CA ILE A 638 -11.33 -8.59 2.72
C ILE A 638 -12.30 -9.69 2.24
N SER A 639 -13.53 -9.32 1.89
CA SER A 639 -14.56 -10.26 1.45
C SER A 639 -14.17 -10.96 0.15
N VAL A 640 -13.73 -10.20 -0.87
CA VAL A 640 -13.27 -10.76 -2.14
C VAL A 640 -12.04 -11.65 -1.94
N PHE A 641 -11.07 -11.20 -1.16
CA PHE A 641 -9.87 -11.98 -0.86
C PHE A 641 -10.21 -13.28 -0.12
N ALA A 642 -11.11 -13.24 0.86
CA ALA A 642 -11.56 -14.41 1.61
C ALA A 642 -12.26 -15.43 0.69
N ILE A 643 -13.10 -14.98 -0.26
CA ILE A 643 -13.73 -15.86 -1.24
C ILE A 643 -12.67 -16.56 -2.10
N ILE A 644 -11.71 -15.82 -2.65
CA ILE A 644 -10.61 -16.39 -3.44
C ILE A 644 -9.81 -17.39 -2.59
N TYR A 645 -9.52 -17.04 -1.35
CA TYR A 645 -8.76 -17.87 -0.42
C TYR A 645 -9.49 -19.20 -0.12
N VAL A 646 -10.81 -19.17 0.07
CA VAL A 646 -11.67 -20.37 0.24
C VAL A 646 -11.67 -21.24 -1.01
N LEU A 647 -11.74 -20.63 -2.21
CA LEU A 647 -11.67 -21.38 -3.48
C LEU A 647 -10.33 -22.08 -3.63
N VAL A 648 -9.23 -21.40 -3.32
CA VAL A 648 -7.87 -21.99 -3.32
C VAL A 648 -7.79 -23.14 -2.32
N TYR A 649 -8.36 -22.97 -1.13
CA TYR A 649 -8.46 -24.06 -0.15
C TYR A 649 -9.19 -25.28 -0.71
N ALA A 650 -10.35 -25.08 -1.32
CA ALA A 650 -11.16 -26.19 -1.85
C ALA A 650 -10.42 -26.99 -2.93
N VAL A 651 -9.67 -26.30 -3.81
CA VAL A 651 -8.87 -26.93 -4.88
C VAL A 651 -7.68 -27.68 -4.30
N THR A 652 -6.91 -27.03 -3.42
CA THR A 652 -5.69 -27.61 -2.85
C THR A 652 -5.99 -28.74 -1.87
N ALA A 653 -7.08 -28.66 -1.10
CA ALA A 653 -7.51 -29.72 -0.21
C ALA A 653 -7.87 -31.01 -0.97
N ARG A 654 -8.51 -30.91 -2.16
CA ARG A 654 -8.78 -32.08 -3.02
C ARG A 654 -7.48 -32.77 -3.44
N THR A 655 -6.47 -32.00 -3.83
CA THR A 655 -5.15 -32.54 -4.21
C THR A 655 -4.48 -33.23 -3.03
N TYR A 656 -4.51 -32.62 -1.85
CA TYR A 656 -4.00 -33.19 -0.61
C TYR A 656 -4.66 -34.54 -0.28
N TYR A 657 -6.01 -34.62 -0.29
CA TYR A 657 -6.74 -35.85 -0.01
C TYR A 657 -6.39 -36.95 -1.01
N ARG A 658 -6.25 -36.63 -2.30
CA ARG A 658 -5.83 -37.61 -3.32
C ARG A 658 -4.46 -38.19 -3.03
N ILE A 659 -3.47 -37.39 -2.58
CA ILE A 659 -2.13 -37.84 -2.22
C ILE A 659 -2.17 -38.78 -1.01
N VAL A 660 -2.98 -38.47 0.00
CA VAL A 660 -3.05 -39.25 1.25
C VAL A 660 -3.85 -40.56 1.06
N GLU A 661 -4.90 -40.53 0.21
CA GLU A 661 -5.75 -41.71 -0.02
C GLU A 661 -5.16 -42.71 -1.06
N ASP A 662 -4.21 -42.27 -1.89
CA ASP A 662 -3.64 -43.07 -2.97
C ASP A 662 -2.81 -44.24 -2.42
N LYS A 663 -3.33 -45.47 -2.57
CA LYS A 663 -2.71 -46.71 -2.07
C LYS A 663 -1.60 -47.26 -2.96
N ASN A 664 -1.37 -46.74 -4.18
CA ASN A 664 -0.61 -47.37 -5.24
C ASN A 664 0.76 -46.71 -5.53
N GLN A 665 1.40 -46.05 -4.59
CA GLN A 665 2.80 -45.60 -4.76
C GLN A 665 3.63 -45.86 -3.50
#